data_a911e4b707fac351c533f0ecce868197
#
_entry.id   a911e4b707fac351c533f0ecce868197
#
_cell.length_a   1.000
_cell.length_b   1.000
_cell.length_c   1.000
_cell.angle_alpha   90.00
_cell.angle_beta   90.00
_cell.angle_gamma   90.00
#
_symmetry.space_group_name_H-M   'P 1'
#
loop_
_entity.id
_entity.type
_entity.pdbx_description
1 polymer ?
#
loop_
_entity_poly.entity_id
_entity_poly.type
_entity_poly.pdbx_seq_one_letter_code
_entity_poly.pdbx_strand_id
1 'polypeptide(L)'
;MKKTLDRQAVDTIRSLSIDMIEKANSGHPGMPMGAAPMAYMLFAKHLVFNPANPEWFNRDRFVLSAGHGSALLYSMLHLFGYDVKMEDLKQFRQLDSLTPGHPEFGWTAGVDATSGPLGQGIGMAAGMALAESHLAAEYNQPNYPIVDHYTYAICGDGDLMEGVASETASLAGHLGLGKLIVLYDSNDICLDGDLSATFSENAADRFRAYGWQVLRVEDGNNLAAIQEKIVQAKLETSKPTLIEVKTVIGYGAPTKAGSSASHGAPLGEKEANGAKEHYEWAEEPFTVPAEVRDYLRNYKARGEKLEGAWNTMLANYKKEFPELASQLDRVLAGEVAADWNANLPTFEAGTNVATRSASGKMINAIAAELPELFGGSADLGCSNKTFIDASPAYSIQDPAGKNIWFGVREFAMGAMLNGMALHSGLRVFGSTFFVFSDYVRPAMRMAALMQLPVTYVFTHDSIAVGEDGPTHEPIEQLASLRAMPGLTVIRPADAKETRAAWEIAATNTNGPIALVLSRQDLPVLENAQEEVDAGVDKGAYIVAPANSSKPDAIIIATGSEVSLAIEAKAELAKKDIDVSVVSLSSWERFEKTTDAYKESILPKEVTARFAIEAGATFGWKEFIGSEGDMLGIDHFGASAPTKDLFNAYGFTPENVADRVETVIAKAGVRV
;
A
#
# COMPACT_ATOMS: atom_id res chain seq x y z
N MET A 1 -40.43 8.28 -27.80
CA MET A 1 -39.26 7.94 -28.68
C MET A 1 -38.57 6.75 -28.09
N LYS A 2 -38.14 5.77 -28.85
CA LYS A 2 -37.33 4.64 -28.33
C LYS A 2 -36.02 5.20 -27.73
N LYS A 3 -35.66 4.79 -26.53
CA LYS A 3 -34.38 5.19 -25.90
C LYS A 3 -33.18 4.76 -26.75
N THR A 4 -32.11 5.55 -26.74
CA THR A 4 -30.84 5.16 -27.35
C THR A 4 -30.25 3.94 -26.63
N LEU A 5 -29.40 3.16 -27.29
CA LEU A 5 -28.71 2.02 -26.70
C LEU A 5 -27.81 2.46 -25.52
N ASP A 6 -27.16 3.62 -25.61
CA ASP A 6 -26.37 4.18 -24.51
C ASP A 6 -27.27 4.42 -23.27
N ARG A 7 -28.49 4.96 -23.45
CA ARG A 7 -29.43 5.17 -22.35
C ARG A 7 -29.95 3.86 -21.75
N GLN A 8 -30.26 2.89 -22.59
CA GLN A 8 -30.67 1.56 -22.14
C GLN A 8 -29.56 0.85 -21.37
N ALA A 9 -28.30 1.01 -21.78
CA ALA A 9 -27.14 0.46 -21.07
C ALA A 9 -26.99 1.10 -19.67
N VAL A 10 -27.15 2.41 -19.55
CA VAL A 10 -27.15 3.11 -18.23
C VAL A 10 -28.27 2.58 -17.34
N ASP A 11 -29.49 2.44 -17.86
CA ASP A 11 -30.63 1.95 -17.10
C ASP A 11 -30.46 0.46 -16.72
N THR A 12 -29.75 -0.34 -17.56
CA THR A 12 -29.35 -1.71 -17.21
C THR A 12 -28.37 -1.73 -16.03
N ILE A 13 -27.37 -0.86 -16.02
CA ILE A 13 -26.39 -0.75 -14.92
C ILE A 13 -27.11 -0.39 -13.61
N ARG A 14 -28.00 0.59 -13.64
CA ARG A 14 -28.84 0.98 -12.50
C ARG A 14 -29.68 -0.18 -11.97
N SER A 15 -30.37 -0.89 -12.87
CA SER A 15 -31.26 -1.99 -12.51
C SER A 15 -30.50 -3.17 -11.93
N LEU A 16 -29.36 -3.58 -12.52
CA LEU A 16 -28.50 -4.63 -11.97
C LEU A 16 -27.94 -4.26 -10.60
N SER A 17 -27.56 -2.98 -10.39
CA SER A 17 -27.06 -2.51 -9.09
C SER A 17 -28.16 -2.58 -8.02
N ILE A 18 -29.38 -2.18 -8.35
CA ILE A 18 -30.54 -2.32 -7.45
C ILE A 18 -30.78 -3.80 -7.15
N ASP A 19 -30.81 -4.67 -8.17
CA ASP A 19 -31.12 -6.09 -8.01
C ASP A 19 -30.12 -6.81 -7.10
N MET A 20 -28.82 -6.50 -7.24
CA MET A 20 -27.77 -7.05 -6.36
C MET A 20 -28.01 -6.65 -4.91
N ILE A 21 -28.28 -5.39 -4.66
CA ILE A 21 -28.40 -4.83 -3.31
C ILE A 21 -29.70 -5.31 -2.64
N GLU A 22 -30.81 -5.30 -3.35
CA GLU A 22 -32.08 -5.79 -2.83
C GLU A 22 -32.02 -7.30 -2.52
N LYS A 23 -31.41 -8.10 -3.42
CA LYS A 23 -31.23 -9.54 -3.19
C LYS A 23 -30.33 -9.83 -2.00
N ALA A 24 -29.23 -9.12 -1.86
CA ALA A 24 -28.31 -9.28 -0.74
C ALA A 24 -28.88 -8.72 0.57
N ASN A 25 -29.93 -7.93 0.50
CA ASN A 25 -30.48 -7.13 1.61
C ASN A 25 -29.37 -6.31 2.32
N SER A 26 -28.37 -5.88 1.56
CA SER A 26 -27.21 -5.13 2.04
C SER A 26 -26.49 -4.44 0.88
N GLY A 27 -26.11 -3.19 1.04
CA GLY A 27 -25.35 -2.43 0.05
C GLY A 27 -25.72 -0.96 -0.02
N HIS A 28 -25.13 -0.27 -1.01
CA HIS A 28 -25.24 1.18 -1.18
C HIS A 28 -25.83 1.46 -2.58
N PRO A 29 -27.14 1.62 -2.73
CA PRO A 29 -27.79 1.80 -4.03
C PRO A 29 -27.61 3.21 -4.60
N GLY A 30 -27.51 4.21 -3.74
CA GLY A 30 -27.65 5.62 -4.12
C GLY A 30 -26.60 6.11 -5.10
N MET A 31 -25.33 5.86 -4.80
CA MET A 31 -24.21 6.24 -5.68
C MET A 31 -24.27 5.48 -7.02
N PRO A 32 -24.43 4.16 -7.10
CA PRO A 32 -24.61 3.45 -8.37
C PRO A 32 -25.72 4.02 -9.25
N MET A 33 -26.85 4.41 -8.67
CA MET A 33 -27.98 4.97 -9.42
C MET A 33 -27.68 6.38 -9.96
N GLY A 34 -26.96 7.21 -9.19
CA GLY A 34 -26.55 8.56 -9.61
C GLY A 34 -25.41 8.55 -10.62
N ALA A 35 -24.35 7.81 -10.33
CA ALA A 35 -23.09 7.83 -11.07
C ALA A 35 -23.07 6.90 -12.30
N ALA A 36 -24.06 6.03 -12.52
CA ALA A 36 -24.09 5.11 -13.66
C ALA A 36 -23.81 5.79 -15.02
N PRO A 37 -24.34 6.99 -15.35
CA PRO A 37 -24.03 7.63 -16.63
C PRO A 37 -22.55 7.98 -16.82
N MET A 38 -21.87 8.50 -15.77
CA MET A 38 -20.46 8.87 -15.89
C MET A 38 -19.57 7.64 -16.01
N ALA A 39 -19.83 6.58 -15.22
CA ALA A 39 -19.12 5.31 -15.31
C ALA A 39 -19.31 4.66 -16.70
N TYR A 40 -20.55 4.63 -17.19
CA TYR A 40 -20.84 4.13 -18.53
C TYR A 40 -20.09 4.88 -19.62
N MET A 41 -20.13 6.24 -19.61
CA MET A 41 -19.46 7.05 -20.62
C MET A 41 -17.94 6.84 -20.61
N LEU A 42 -17.35 6.71 -19.41
CA LEU A 42 -15.95 6.41 -19.28
C LEU A 42 -15.60 5.07 -19.95
N PHE A 43 -16.24 3.97 -19.56
CA PHE A 43 -15.96 2.63 -20.10
C PHE A 43 -16.29 2.51 -21.60
N ALA A 44 -17.44 3.03 -22.01
CA ALA A 44 -17.93 2.88 -23.37
C ALA A 44 -17.16 3.71 -24.39
N LYS A 45 -16.69 4.91 -24.03
CA LYS A 45 -16.17 5.86 -25.04
C LYS A 45 -14.70 6.21 -24.85
N HIS A 46 -14.15 6.07 -23.63
CA HIS A 46 -12.82 6.62 -23.33
C HIS A 46 -11.82 5.59 -22.84
N LEU A 47 -12.21 4.68 -21.97
CA LEU A 47 -11.32 3.70 -21.36
C LEU A 47 -10.74 2.73 -22.40
N VAL A 48 -9.44 2.58 -22.39
CA VAL A 48 -8.69 1.61 -23.22
C VAL A 48 -8.44 0.37 -22.35
N PHE A 49 -9.11 -0.72 -22.68
CA PHE A 49 -9.02 -1.98 -21.93
C PHE A 49 -9.29 -3.18 -22.83
N ASN A 50 -8.87 -4.37 -22.38
CA ASN A 50 -9.26 -5.65 -22.98
C ASN A 50 -9.83 -6.58 -21.89
N PRO A 51 -11.14 -6.84 -21.86
CA PRO A 51 -11.74 -7.68 -20.83
C PRO A 51 -11.31 -9.16 -20.94
N ALA A 52 -10.77 -9.59 -22.07
CA ALA A 52 -10.19 -10.93 -22.23
C ALA A 52 -8.78 -11.05 -21.65
N ASN A 53 -8.08 -9.91 -21.46
CA ASN A 53 -6.79 -9.80 -20.78
C ASN A 53 -6.79 -8.60 -19.85
N PRO A 54 -7.39 -8.71 -18.64
CA PRO A 54 -7.45 -7.61 -17.68
C PRO A 54 -6.07 -7.17 -17.16
N GLU A 55 -5.04 -8.00 -17.36
CA GLU A 55 -3.65 -7.72 -16.95
C GLU A 55 -2.81 -7.06 -18.07
N TRP A 56 -3.41 -6.72 -19.23
CA TRP A 56 -2.68 -6.02 -20.30
C TRP A 56 -2.00 -4.76 -19.76
N PHE A 57 -0.67 -4.71 -19.86
CA PHE A 57 0.14 -3.67 -19.21
C PHE A 57 -0.24 -2.25 -19.65
N ASN A 58 -0.41 -1.98 -20.94
CA ASN A 58 -0.69 -0.63 -21.44
C ASN A 58 -2.18 -0.27 -21.54
N ARG A 59 -3.04 -0.96 -20.77
CA ARG A 59 -4.43 -0.56 -20.58
C ARG A 59 -4.56 0.64 -19.69
N ASP A 60 -5.62 1.43 -19.85
CA ASP A 60 -5.99 2.43 -18.86
C ASP A 60 -6.31 1.77 -17.50
N ARG A 61 -6.17 2.52 -16.42
CA ARG A 61 -6.50 2.10 -15.06
C ARG A 61 -7.79 2.78 -14.60
N PHE A 62 -8.60 2.05 -13.87
CA PHE A 62 -9.84 2.56 -13.29
C PHE A 62 -9.94 2.26 -11.81
N VAL A 63 -9.99 3.29 -10.97
CA VAL A 63 -10.15 3.17 -9.51
C VAL A 63 -11.52 3.71 -9.08
N LEU A 64 -12.37 2.86 -8.55
CA LEU A 64 -13.57 3.30 -7.85
C LEU A 64 -13.19 3.67 -6.41
N SER A 65 -12.80 4.94 -6.18
CA SER A 65 -12.41 5.43 -4.85
C SER A 65 -13.59 5.39 -3.88
N ALA A 66 -14.78 5.77 -4.34
CA ALA A 66 -16.04 5.57 -3.62
C ALA A 66 -16.44 4.07 -3.61
N GLY A 67 -15.63 3.23 -2.95
CA GLY A 67 -15.74 1.78 -3.01
C GLY A 67 -17.07 1.20 -2.55
N HIS A 68 -17.86 1.95 -1.77
CA HIS A 68 -19.22 1.59 -1.42
C HIS A 68 -20.15 1.46 -2.65
N GLY A 69 -19.81 2.11 -3.77
CA GLY A 69 -20.47 1.93 -5.07
C GLY A 69 -20.13 0.64 -5.82
N SER A 70 -19.62 -0.39 -5.16
CA SER A 70 -19.15 -1.65 -5.76
C SER A 70 -20.13 -2.32 -6.73
N ALA A 71 -21.44 -2.24 -6.45
CA ALA A 71 -22.48 -2.77 -7.34
C ALA A 71 -22.47 -2.11 -8.72
N LEU A 72 -22.12 -0.81 -8.82
CA LEU A 72 -21.86 -0.13 -10.08
C LEU A 72 -20.71 -0.80 -10.84
N LEU A 73 -19.56 -0.98 -10.17
CA LEU A 73 -18.38 -1.55 -10.81
C LEU A 73 -18.65 -2.98 -11.30
N TYR A 74 -19.25 -3.83 -10.49
CA TYR A 74 -19.53 -5.23 -10.89
C TYR A 74 -20.54 -5.29 -12.05
N SER A 75 -21.54 -4.40 -12.07
CA SER A 75 -22.45 -4.28 -13.23
C SER A 75 -21.68 -3.90 -14.49
N MET A 76 -20.74 -2.96 -14.38
CA MET A 76 -19.87 -2.54 -15.49
C MET A 76 -19.00 -3.68 -15.98
N LEU A 77 -18.28 -4.37 -15.07
CA LEU A 77 -17.38 -5.48 -15.43
C LEU A 77 -18.15 -6.59 -16.14
N HIS A 78 -19.32 -6.98 -15.62
CA HIS A 78 -20.19 -7.95 -16.26
C HIS A 78 -20.60 -7.53 -17.70
N LEU A 79 -21.10 -6.31 -17.83
CA LEU A 79 -21.63 -5.81 -19.10
C LEU A 79 -20.55 -5.59 -20.16
N PHE A 80 -19.34 -5.19 -19.77
CA PHE A 80 -18.22 -4.96 -20.68
C PHE A 80 -17.38 -6.21 -20.96
N GLY A 81 -17.78 -7.37 -20.42
CA GLY A 81 -17.26 -8.68 -20.85
C GLY A 81 -16.07 -9.22 -20.11
N TYR A 82 -15.79 -8.70 -18.90
CA TYR A 82 -14.88 -9.34 -17.95
C TYR A 82 -15.47 -10.67 -17.44
N ASP A 83 -14.64 -11.51 -16.82
CA ASP A 83 -15.10 -12.81 -16.28
C ASP A 83 -15.87 -12.64 -14.95
N VAL A 84 -16.91 -11.83 -15.01
CA VAL A 84 -17.91 -11.64 -13.94
C VAL A 84 -19.26 -12.04 -14.51
N LYS A 85 -19.80 -13.17 -14.08
CA LYS A 85 -21.05 -13.75 -14.60
C LYS A 85 -22.27 -13.20 -13.89
N MET A 86 -23.44 -13.40 -14.47
CA MET A 86 -24.71 -13.01 -13.82
C MET A 86 -24.92 -13.73 -12.48
N GLU A 87 -24.45 -14.97 -12.37
CA GLU A 87 -24.49 -15.75 -11.14
C GLU A 87 -23.64 -15.12 -10.04
N ASP A 88 -22.49 -14.50 -10.39
CA ASP A 88 -21.63 -13.79 -9.45
C ASP A 88 -22.32 -12.51 -8.94
N LEU A 89 -23.02 -11.78 -9.83
CA LEU A 89 -23.84 -10.63 -9.42
C LEU A 89 -24.94 -11.03 -8.44
N LYS A 90 -25.57 -12.20 -8.65
CA LYS A 90 -26.57 -12.76 -7.75
C LYS A 90 -26.02 -13.18 -6.38
N GLN A 91 -24.70 -13.34 -6.25
CA GLN A 91 -24.00 -13.67 -5.02
C GLN A 91 -23.33 -12.44 -4.37
N PHE A 92 -23.74 -11.23 -4.73
CA PHE A 92 -23.21 -9.99 -4.18
C PHE A 92 -23.17 -10.03 -2.64
N ARG A 93 -22.03 -9.73 -2.04
CA ARG A 93 -21.78 -9.72 -0.58
C ARG A 93 -21.96 -11.08 0.11
N GLN A 94 -21.92 -12.18 -0.61
CA GLN A 94 -21.92 -13.50 0.03
C GLN A 94 -20.49 -13.98 0.29
N LEU A 95 -20.33 -14.91 1.23
CA LEU A 95 -19.03 -15.50 1.54
C LEU A 95 -18.39 -16.13 0.29
N ASP A 96 -17.12 -15.87 0.06
CA ASP A 96 -16.32 -16.36 -1.08
C ASP A 96 -16.86 -15.96 -2.47
N SER A 97 -17.76 -14.96 -2.53
CA SER A 97 -18.26 -14.42 -3.78
C SER A 97 -17.23 -13.58 -4.53
N LEU A 98 -17.23 -13.66 -5.87
CA LEU A 98 -16.44 -12.76 -6.74
C LEU A 98 -16.93 -11.30 -6.73
N THR A 99 -18.01 -11.00 -6.01
CA THR A 99 -18.58 -9.66 -5.89
C THR A 99 -18.69 -9.24 -4.41
N PRO A 100 -17.53 -9.05 -3.73
CA PRO A 100 -17.50 -8.64 -2.33
C PRO A 100 -18.13 -7.27 -2.09
N GLY A 101 -18.31 -6.89 -0.83
CA GLY A 101 -19.01 -5.66 -0.44
C GLY A 101 -18.38 -4.37 -0.93
N HIS A 102 -17.07 -4.36 -1.09
CA HIS A 102 -16.26 -3.31 -1.68
C HIS A 102 -15.29 -3.94 -2.68
N PRO A 103 -14.77 -3.22 -3.69
CA PRO A 103 -13.83 -3.78 -4.66
C PRO A 103 -12.55 -4.32 -3.99
N GLU A 104 -12.14 -5.53 -4.36
CA GLU A 104 -10.93 -6.17 -3.85
C GLU A 104 -10.01 -6.56 -5.01
N PHE A 105 -8.79 -5.99 -5.01
CA PHE A 105 -7.75 -6.31 -5.98
C PHE A 105 -7.30 -7.76 -5.85
N GLY A 106 -7.07 -8.42 -6.98
CA GLY A 106 -6.67 -9.83 -7.03
C GLY A 106 -7.83 -10.81 -6.80
N TRP A 107 -9.04 -10.33 -6.47
CA TRP A 107 -10.23 -11.16 -6.25
C TRP A 107 -11.18 -11.15 -7.44
N THR A 108 -11.53 -9.97 -7.94
CA THR A 108 -12.42 -9.80 -9.09
C THR A 108 -11.64 -9.32 -10.31
N ALA A 109 -11.73 -10.03 -11.43
CA ALA A 109 -11.07 -9.64 -12.67
C ALA A 109 -11.51 -8.23 -13.12
N GLY A 110 -10.54 -7.35 -13.38
CA GLY A 110 -10.77 -5.96 -13.79
C GLY A 110 -10.92 -4.96 -12.65
N VAL A 111 -10.71 -5.37 -11.38
CA VAL A 111 -10.59 -4.48 -10.22
C VAL A 111 -9.12 -4.06 -10.06
N ASP A 112 -8.82 -2.79 -10.30
CA ASP A 112 -7.45 -2.25 -10.29
C ASP A 112 -6.93 -1.90 -8.89
N ALA A 113 -7.82 -1.72 -7.91
CA ALA A 113 -7.45 -1.39 -6.53
C ALA A 113 -8.53 -1.81 -5.54
N THR A 114 -8.13 -2.28 -4.37
CA THR A 114 -9.04 -2.44 -3.23
C THR A 114 -9.40 -1.06 -2.69
N SER A 115 -10.69 -0.78 -2.57
CA SER A 115 -11.21 0.46 -2.02
C SER A 115 -12.31 0.19 -0.97
N GLY A 116 -12.76 1.24 -0.31
CA GLY A 116 -13.70 1.15 0.81
C GLY A 116 -13.36 2.16 1.89
N PRO A 117 -12.13 2.18 2.42
CA PRO A 117 -11.63 3.33 3.17
C PRO A 117 -11.51 4.54 2.24
N LEU A 118 -12.35 5.55 2.47
CA LEU A 118 -12.48 6.71 1.59
C LEU A 118 -11.17 7.50 1.43
N GLY A 119 -11.01 8.16 0.30
CA GLY A 119 -9.85 9.01 -0.04
C GLY A 119 -8.60 8.25 -0.51
N GLN A 120 -8.37 7.01 -0.05
CA GLN A 120 -7.18 6.24 -0.44
C GLN A 120 -7.20 5.84 -1.92
N GLY A 121 -8.38 5.65 -2.51
CA GLY A 121 -8.52 5.34 -3.94
C GLY A 121 -7.96 6.47 -4.82
N ILE A 122 -8.16 7.74 -4.44
CA ILE A 122 -7.56 8.91 -5.12
C ILE A 122 -6.03 8.83 -5.01
N GLY A 123 -5.50 8.47 -3.82
CA GLY A 123 -4.08 8.29 -3.60
C GLY A 123 -3.49 7.18 -4.48
N MET A 124 -4.14 6.03 -4.56
CA MET A 124 -3.72 4.93 -5.43
C MET A 124 -3.78 5.33 -6.92
N ALA A 125 -4.83 6.02 -7.36
CA ALA A 125 -4.94 6.51 -8.72
C ALA A 125 -3.80 7.50 -9.07
N ALA A 126 -3.46 8.40 -8.16
CA ALA A 126 -2.33 9.32 -8.34
C ALA A 126 -0.99 8.57 -8.40
N GLY A 127 -0.82 7.53 -7.58
CA GLY A 127 0.35 6.65 -7.63
C GLY A 127 0.48 5.90 -8.96
N MET A 128 -0.63 5.39 -9.51
CA MET A 128 -0.65 4.74 -10.83
C MET A 128 -0.25 5.73 -11.94
N ALA A 129 -0.80 6.95 -11.92
CA ALA A 129 -0.46 7.98 -12.90
C ALA A 129 1.01 8.44 -12.79
N LEU A 130 1.57 8.47 -11.57
CA LEU A 130 2.97 8.76 -11.33
C LEU A 130 3.87 7.66 -11.89
N ALA A 131 3.52 6.39 -11.67
CA ALA A 131 4.23 5.24 -12.23
C ALA A 131 4.22 5.24 -13.75
N GLU A 132 3.06 5.49 -14.36
CA GLU A 132 2.95 5.63 -15.83
C GLU A 132 3.88 6.72 -16.36
N SER A 133 3.87 7.90 -15.74
CA SER A 133 4.69 9.04 -16.19
C SER A 133 6.18 8.73 -16.09
N HIS A 134 6.63 8.10 -15.00
CA HIS A 134 8.03 7.71 -14.83
C HIS A 134 8.46 6.63 -15.82
N LEU A 135 7.68 5.56 -15.95
CA LEU A 135 7.98 4.47 -16.89
C LEU A 135 7.93 4.92 -18.35
N ALA A 136 7.03 5.85 -18.69
CA ALA A 136 7.00 6.47 -20.01
C ALA A 136 8.28 7.24 -20.31
N ALA A 137 8.83 7.96 -19.34
CA ALA A 137 10.09 8.67 -19.49
C ALA A 137 11.31 7.73 -19.64
N GLU A 138 11.28 6.58 -18.96
CA GLU A 138 12.35 5.58 -19.03
C GLU A 138 12.31 4.75 -20.32
N TYR A 139 11.13 4.30 -20.76
CA TYR A 139 11.00 3.27 -21.79
C TYR A 139 10.49 3.75 -23.14
N ASN A 140 9.75 4.87 -23.22
CA ASN A 140 9.24 5.34 -24.50
C ASN A 140 10.37 5.85 -25.41
N GLN A 141 10.26 5.52 -26.69
CA GLN A 141 11.18 6.00 -27.71
C GLN A 141 10.43 6.71 -28.85
N PRO A 142 11.05 7.55 -29.65
CA PRO A 142 10.40 8.16 -30.79
C PRO A 142 9.67 7.11 -31.66
N ASN A 143 8.37 7.31 -31.89
CA ASN A 143 7.43 6.40 -32.57
C ASN A 143 7.05 5.12 -31.81
N TYR A 144 7.50 4.96 -30.57
CA TYR A 144 7.19 3.80 -29.72
C TYR A 144 6.68 4.24 -28.35
N PRO A 145 5.45 4.78 -28.24
CA PRO A 145 4.83 5.07 -26.94
C PRO A 145 4.29 3.76 -26.32
N ILE A 146 5.21 2.93 -25.81
CA ILE A 146 4.86 1.62 -25.27
C ILE A 146 4.24 1.70 -23.87
N VAL A 147 4.46 2.82 -23.17
CA VAL A 147 3.80 3.19 -21.91
C VAL A 147 3.01 4.47 -22.17
N ASP A 148 1.71 4.32 -22.44
CA ASP A 148 0.85 5.45 -22.79
C ASP A 148 -0.61 5.14 -22.43
N HIS A 149 -0.98 5.38 -21.19
CA HIS A 149 -2.34 5.13 -20.70
C HIS A 149 -2.73 6.13 -19.61
N TYR A 150 -4.03 6.30 -19.44
CA TYR A 150 -4.62 7.16 -18.44
C TYR A 150 -4.97 6.39 -17.18
N THR A 151 -5.01 7.10 -16.07
CA THR A 151 -5.62 6.63 -14.83
C THR A 151 -6.87 7.45 -14.55
N TYR A 152 -7.99 6.76 -14.39
CA TYR A 152 -9.28 7.35 -14.05
C TYR A 152 -9.70 6.93 -12.65
N ALA A 153 -10.34 7.85 -11.93
CA ALA A 153 -11.00 7.52 -10.67
C ALA A 153 -12.40 8.10 -10.62
N ILE A 154 -13.30 7.43 -9.89
CA ILE A 154 -14.58 8.01 -9.47
C ILE A 154 -14.55 8.14 -7.96
N CYS A 155 -14.81 9.34 -7.44
CA CYS A 155 -14.88 9.66 -6.02
C CYS A 155 -16.21 10.33 -5.68
N GLY A 156 -16.56 10.35 -4.40
CA GLY A 156 -17.72 11.05 -3.87
C GLY A 156 -17.35 12.18 -2.91
N ASP A 157 -18.35 12.83 -2.34
CA ASP A 157 -18.19 13.91 -1.37
C ASP A 157 -17.35 13.47 -0.16
N GLY A 158 -17.60 12.28 0.38
CA GLY A 158 -16.86 11.72 1.51
C GLY A 158 -15.39 11.47 1.23
N ASP A 159 -15.03 11.05 0.01
CA ASP A 159 -13.61 10.92 -0.38
C ASP A 159 -12.88 12.27 -0.27
N LEU A 160 -13.54 13.36 -0.68
CA LEU A 160 -12.94 14.70 -0.69
C LEU A 160 -12.86 15.35 0.70
N MET A 161 -13.59 14.83 1.69
CA MET A 161 -13.44 15.24 3.09
C MET A 161 -12.18 14.66 3.74
N GLU A 162 -11.72 13.50 3.29
CA GLU A 162 -10.56 12.82 3.86
C GLU A 162 -9.26 13.63 3.67
N GLY A 163 -8.46 13.70 4.73
CA GLY A 163 -7.17 14.38 4.69
C GLY A 163 -6.24 13.84 3.62
N VAL A 164 -6.21 12.51 3.42
CA VAL A 164 -5.38 11.85 2.40
C VAL A 164 -5.73 12.31 0.97
N ALA A 165 -6.99 12.62 0.68
CA ALA A 165 -7.40 13.16 -0.60
C ALA A 165 -6.82 14.55 -0.84
N SER A 166 -6.79 15.41 0.19
CA SER A 166 -6.21 16.75 0.14
C SER A 166 -4.68 16.71 -0.02
N GLU A 167 -4.00 15.86 0.75
CA GLU A 167 -2.56 15.62 0.61
C GLU A 167 -2.21 15.15 -0.80
N THR A 168 -2.94 14.15 -1.31
CA THR A 168 -2.75 13.58 -2.64
C THR A 168 -3.01 14.61 -3.73
N ALA A 169 -4.14 15.32 -3.68
CA ALA A 169 -4.50 16.29 -4.71
C ALA A 169 -3.48 17.43 -4.79
N SER A 170 -3.02 17.92 -3.63
CA SER A 170 -1.96 18.92 -3.56
C SER A 170 -0.66 18.43 -4.23
N LEU A 171 -0.25 17.20 -3.95
CA LEU A 171 0.97 16.63 -4.51
C LEU A 171 0.81 16.31 -6.01
N ALA A 172 -0.30 15.71 -6.43
CA ALA A 172 -0.58 15.39 -7.83
C ALA A 172 -0.59 16.63 -8.74
N GLY A 173 -1.15 17.75 -8.24
CA GLY A 173 -1.09 19.04 -8.93
C GLY A 173 0.33 19.57 -9.05
N HIS A 174 1.14 19.47 -7.98
CA HIS A 174 2.55 19.87 -7.98
C HIS A 174 3.39 19.03 -8.96
N LEU A 175 3.17 17.72 -9.01
CA LEU A 175 3.87 16.80 -9.91
C LEU A 175 3.36 16.86 -11.35
N GLY A 176 2.26 17.57 -11.62
CA GLY A 176 1.72 17.77 -12.97
C GLY A 176 1.23 16.47 -13.64
N LEU A 177 0.53 15.58 -12.90
CA LEU A 177 0.12 14.26 -13.39
C LEU A 177 -1.02 14.37 -14.41
N GLY A 178 -0.70 14.78 -15.63
CA GLY A 178 -1.67 15.12 -16.69
C GLY A 178 -2.53 13.96 -17.18
N LYS A 179 -2.13 12.70 -16.93
CA LYS A 179 -2.93 11.52 -17.27
C LYS A 179 -3.81 11.01 -16.13
N LEU A 180 -3.90 11.75 -15.01
CA LEU A 180 -4.84 11.50 -13.94
C LEU A 180 -6.14 12.30 -14.17
N ILE A 181 -7.27 11.60 -14.34
CA ILE A 181 -8.59 12.20 -14.51
C ILE A 181 -9.53 11.65 -13.44
N VAL A 182 -10.02 12.51 -12.56
CA VAL A 182 -10.94 12.16 -11.47
C VAL A 182 -12.32 12.70 -11.78
N LEU A 183 -13.32 11.82 -11.84
CA LEU A 183 -14.74 12.19 -11.93
C LEU A 183 -15.30 12.24 -10.51
N TYR A 184 -15.82 13.39 -10.13
CA TYR A 184 -16.39 13.62 -8.81
C TYR A 184 -17.92 13.55 -8.86
N ASP A 185 -18.48 12.53 -8.19
CA ASP A 185 -19.92 12.36 -7.95
C ASP A 185 -20.38 13.38 -6.90
N SER A 186 -20.74 14.58 -7.36
CA SER A 186 -21.16 15.70 -6.53
C SER A 186 -22.67 15.64 -6.32
N ASN A 187 -23.11 14.88 -5.32
CA ASN A 187 -24.54 14.61 -5.07
C ASN A 187 -25.08 15.29 -3.80
N ASP A 188 -24.24 16.01 -3.07
CA ASP A 188 -24.55 16.81 -1.88
C ASP A 188 -25.09 16.00 -0.67
N ILE A 189 -24.88 14.67 -0.63
CA ILE A 189 -25.38 13.79 0.43
C ILE A 189 -24.27 12.88 0.96
N CYS A 190 -24.18 12.80 2.28
CA CYS A 190 -23.38 11.82 3.02
C CYS A 190 -24.29 10.81 3.75
N LEU A 191 -23.67 9.86 4.46
CA LEU A 191 -24.41 8.80 5.17
C LEU A 191 -25.32 9.39 6.25
N ASP A 192 -24.86 10.40 7.00
CA ASP A 192 -25.61 11.03 8.08
C ASP A 192 -26.68 12.02 7.58
N GLY A 193 -26.58 12.52 6.35
CA GLY A 193 -27.55 13.47 5.82
C GLY A 193 -27.00 14.40 4.75
N ASP A 194 -27.53 15.61 4.74
CA ASP A 194 -27.16 16.67 3.81
C ASP A 194 -25.71 17.12 4.02
N LEU A 195 -24.97 17.26 2.92
CA LEU A 195 -23.56 17.64 2.92
C LEU A 195 -23.30 18.97 3.61
N SER A 196 -24.23 19.92 3.49
CA SER A 196 -24.13 21.27 4.07
C SER A 196 -24.01 21.28 5.61
N ALA A 197 -24.36 20.17 6.27
CA ALA A 197 -24.20 20.03 7.72
C ALA A 197 -22.73 19.96 8.17
N THR A 198 -21.82 19.48 7.29
CA THR A 198 -20.41 19.20 7.65
C THR A 198 -19.40 19.71 6.62
N PHE A 199 -19.81 20.05 5.39
CA PHE A 199 -18.92 20.37 4.30
C PHE A 199 -19.46 21.53 3.47
N SER A 200 -18.94 22.72 3.71
CA SER A 200 -19.41 23.98 3.09
C SER A 200 -18.37 24.60 2.16
N GLU A 201 -17.25 23.94 1.92
CA GLU A 201 -16.22 24.42 1.00
C GLU A 201 -16.61 24.24 -0.46
N ASN A 202 -15.94 24.97 -1.34
CA ASN A 202 -16.00 24.75 -2.79
C ASN A 202 -14.86 23.82 -3.20
N ALA A 203 -15.14 22.52 -3.35
CA ALA A 203 -14.15 21.53 -3.76
C ALA A 203 -13.48 21.87 -5.11
N ALA A 204 -14.24 22.41 -6.07
CA ALA A 204 -13.72 22.84 -7.36
C ALA A 204 -12.66 23.94 -7.21
N ASP A 205 -12.89 24.93 -6.34
CA ASP A 205 -11.92 26.02 -6.10
C ASP A 205 -10.69 25.53 -5.34
N ARG A 206 -10.87 24.59 -4.39
CA ARG A 206 -9.76 23.93 -3.70
C ARG A 206 -8.84 23.20 -4.69
N PHE A 207 -9.39 22.41 -5.62
CA PHE A 207 -8.61 21.71 -6.64
C PHE A 207 -7.94 22.68 -7.64
N ARG A 208 -8.58 23.79 -7.99
CA ARG A 208 -7.92 24.87 -8.78
C ARG A 208 -6.71 25.44 -8.04
N ALA A 209 -6.83 25.66 -6.72
CA ALA A 209 -5.72 26.13 -5.89
C ALA A 209 -4.57 25.12 -5.79
N TYR A 210 -4.86 23.81 -5.91
CA TYR A 210 -3.83 22.76 -6.03
C TYR A 210 -3.20 22.67 -7.43
N GLY A 211 -3.63 23.47 -8.39
CA GLY A 211 -3.07 23.48 -9.75
C GLY A 211 -3.75 22.51 -10.73
N TRP A 212 -4.88 21.94 -10.37
CA TRP A 212 -5.65 21.06 -11.26
C TRP A 212 -6.42 21.83 -12.32
N GLN A 213 -6.64 21.20 -13.50
CA GLN A 213 -7.75 21.56 -14.37
C GLN A 213 -9.05 21.13 -13.69
N VAL A 214 -10.04 22.01 -13.65
CA VAL A 214 -11.37 21.69 -13.08
C VAL A 214 -12.44 21.98 -14.11
N LEU A 215 -13.18 20.94 -14.47
CA LEU A 215 -14.30 20.96 -15.40
C LEU A 215 -15.59 20.66 -14.66
N ARG A 216 -16.75 21.02 -15.24
CA ARG A 216 -18.04 20.80 -14.60
C ARG A 216 -19.09 20.31 -15.58
N VAL A 217 -19.92 19.38 -15.13
CA VAL A 217 -21.12 18.87 -15.78
C VAL A 217 -22.31 19.16 -14.86
N GLU A 218 -23.25 19.97 -15.31
CA GLU A 218 -24.40 20.43 -14.49
C GLU A 218 -25.50 19.39 -14.35
N ASP A 219 -25.58 18.42 -15.26
CA ASP A 219 -26.54 17.32 -15.23
C ASP A 219 -25.84 15.99 -15.53
N GLY A 220 -25.65 15.19 -14.49
CA GLY A 220 -25.02 13.86 -14.55
C GLY A 220 -25.76 12.84 -15.43
N ASN A 221 -26.98 13.14 -15.90
CA ASN A 221 -27.69 12.32 -16.89
C ASN A 221 -27.42 12.77 -18.34
N ASN A 222 -26.71 13.86 -18.56
CA ASN A 222 -26.36 14.35 -19.89
C ASN A 222 -25.09 13.67 -20.39
N LEU A 223 -25.24 12.52 -21.08
CA LEU A 223 -24.12 11.73 -21.62
C LEU A 223 -23.22 12.54 -22.55
N ALA A 224 -23.78 13.44 -23.37
CA ALA A 224 -22.99 14.25 -24.28
C ALA A 224 -22.08 15.26 -23.54
N ALA A 225 -22.60 15.89 -22.50
CA ALA A 225 -21.83 16.80 -21.67
C ALA A 225 -20.69 16.06 -20.92
N ILE A 226 -20.95 14.87 -20.38
CA ILE A 226 -19.93 14.03 -19.74
C ILE A 226 -18.82 13.69 -20.75
N GLN A 227 -19.20 13.22 -21.95
CA GLN A 227 -18.25 12.90 -23.02
C GLN A 227 -17.40 14.12 -23.39
N GLU A 228 -18.01 15.27 -23.59
CA GLU A 228 -17.31 16.53 -23.92
C GLU A 228 -16.23 16.86 -22.87
N LYS A 229 -16.57 16.76 -21.58
CA LYS A 229 -15.63 17.08 -20.50
C LYS A 229 -14.50 16.08 -20.37
N ILE A 230 -14.74 14.79 -20.60
CA ILE A 230 -13.65 13.79 -20.63
C ILE A 230 -12.72 14.04 -21.83
N VAL A 231 -13.26 14.38 -23.01
CA VAL A 231 -12.43 14.78 -24.17
C VAL A 231 -11.62 16.02 -23.83
N GLN A 232 -12.23 17.05 -23.21
CA GLN A 232 -11.53 18.25 -22.80
C GLN A 232 -10.42 17.95 -21.76
N ALA A 233 -10.67 17.04 -20.82
CA ALA A 233 -9.68 16.61 -19.84
C ALA A 233 -8.44 15.97 -20.49
N LYS A 234 -8.64 15.15 -21.50
CA LYS A 234 -7.53 14.48 -22.24
C LYS A 234 -6.69 15.43 -23.11
N LEU A 235 -7.15 16.65 -23.37
CA LEU A 235 -6.36 17.67 -24.06
C LEU A 235 -5.38 18.40 -23.14
N GLU A 236 -5.59 18.31 -21.83
CA GLU A 236 -4.66 18.86 -20.82
C GLU A 236 -3.66 17.77 -20.41
N THR A 237 -2.40 17.96 -20.70
CA THR A 237 -1.35 16.96 -20.47
C THR A 237 -0.36 17.35 -19.36
N SER A 238 -0.50 18.58 -18.85
CA SER A 238 0.43 19.14 -17.86
C SER A 238 -0.14 19.20 -16.44
N LYS A 239 -1.43 18.92 -16.27
CA LYS A 239 -2.16 19.02 -15.00
C LYS A 239 -3.15 17.87 -14.86
N PRO A 240 -3.31 17.32 -13.67
CA PRO A 240 -4.42 16.40 -13.40
C PRO A 240 -5.77 17.15 -13.56
N THR A 241 -6.83 16.41 -13.88
CA THR A 241 -8.16 16.97 -14.10
C THR A 241 -9.18 16.42 -13.10
N LEU A 242 -9.93 17.32 -12.47
CA LEU A 242 -11.17 17.02 -11.76
C LEU A 242 -12.36 17.38 -12.64
N ILE A 243 -13.26 16.43 -12.87
CA ILE A 243 -14.55 16.67 -13.53
C ILE A 243 -15.63 16.58 -12.46
N GLU A 244 -16.11 17.70 -11.96
CA GLU A 244 -17.27 17.74 -11.05
C GLU A 244 -18.54 17.44 -11.85
N VAL A 245 -19.24 16.35 -11.50
CA VAL A 245 -20.48 15.92 -12.13
C VAL A 245 -21.60 16.01 -11.10
N LYS A 246 -22.54 16.95 -11.32
CA LYS A 246 -23.71 17.06 -10.45
C LYS A 246 -24.68 15.91 -10.71
N THR A 247 -24.89 15.11 -9.68
CA THR A 247 -25.76 13.93 -9.74
C THR A 247 -26.87 14.01 -8.68
N VAL A 248 -27.74 13.02 -8.70
CA VAL A 248 -28.77 12.84 -7.66
C VAL A 248 -28.60 11.44 -7.10
N ILE A 249 -28.22 11.34 -5.84
CA ILE A 249 -28.11 10.06 -5.14
C ILE A 249 -29.46 9.34 -5.17
N GLY A 250 -29.49 8.02 -5.44
CA GLY A 250 -30.73 7.28 -5.54
C GLY A 250 -31.64 7.72 -6.69
N TYR A 251 -31.06 8.23 -7.78
CA TYR A 251 -31.80 8.75 -8.93
C TYR A 251 -32.91 7.81 -9.38
N GLY A 252 -34.11 8.34 -9.48
CA GLY A 252 -35.32 7.62 -9.89
C GLY A 252 -36.14 7.00 -8.75
N ALA A 253 -35.61 6.88 -7.53
CA ALA A 253 -36.37 6.40 -6.39
C ALA A 253 -37.47 7.41 -6.02
N PRO A 254 -38.75 6.97 -5.83
CA PRO A 254 -39.87 7.90 -5.69
C PRO A 254 -39.77 8.89 -4.52
N THR A 255 -39.29 8.43 -3.36
CA THR A 255 -39.22 9.25 -2.13
C THR A 255 -37.83 9.32 -1.52
N LYS A 256 -36.90 8.44 -1.92
CA LYS A 256 -35.53 8.37 -1.38
C LYS A 256 -34.49 9.08 -2.24
N ALA A 257 -34.82 9.44 -3.49
CA ALA A 257 -33.88 10.19 -4.35
C ALA A 257 -33.48 11.52 -3.69
N GLY A 258 -32.18 11.86 -3.77
CA GLY A 258 -31.63 13.10 -3.18
C GLY A 258 -31.57 13.09 -1.66
N SER A 259 -31.62 11.93 -1.01
CA SER A 259 -31.58 11.84 0.44
C SER A 259 -30.64 10.72 0.93
N SER A 260 -30.18 10.83 2.18
CA SER A 260 -29.35 9.81 2.84
C SER A 260 -30.05 8.46 2.99
N ALA A 261 -31.38 8.42 2.91
CA ALA A 261 -32.14 7.17 2.94
C ALA A 261 -31.85 6.23 1.76
N SER A 262 -31.25 6.71 0.67
CA SER A 262 -30.76 5.89 -0.45
C SER A 262 -29.26 5.60 -0.38
N HIS A 263 -28.52 6.11 0.61
CA HIS A 263 -27.06 6.02 0.66
C HIS A 263 -26.59 4.58 0.98
N GLY A 264 -26.84 4.09 2.17
CA GLY A 264 -26.16 2.92 2.76
C GLY A 264 -27.04 1.73 3.11
N ALA A 265 -28.29 1.69 2.63
CA ALA A 265 -29.23 0.60 2.87
C ALA A 265 -30.02 0.26 1.61
N PRO A 266 -30.54 -0.97 1.47
CA PRO A 266 -31.43 -1.33 0.38
C PRO A 266 -32.61 -0.35 0.28
N LEU A 267 -33.04 -0.10 -0.95
CA LEU A 267 -34.17 0.82 -1.18
C LEU A 267 -35.48 0.29 -0.59
N GLY A 268 -35.66 -1.03 -0.63
CA GLY A 268 -36.88 -1.71 -0.37
C GLY A 268 -37.77 -1.80 -1.62
N GLU A 269 -38.60 -2.81 -1.69
CA GLU A 269 -39.37 -3.21 -2.87
C GLU A 269 -40.14 -2.05 -3.54
N LYS A 270 -40.79 -1.20 -2.76
CA LYS A 270 -41.57 -0.06 -3.28
C LYS A 270 -40.71 0.96 -4.00
N GLU A 271 -39.59 1.35 -3.39
CA GLU A 271 -38.66 2.36 -3.95
C GLU A 271 -37.87 1.77 -5.13
N ALA A 272 -37.43 0.51 -5.03
CA ALA A 272 -36.73 -0.20 -6.10
C ALA A 272 -37.61 -0.35 -7.35
N ASN A 273 -38.87 -0.78 -7.18
CA ASN A 273 -39.83 -0.88 -8.27
C ASN A 273 -40.14 0.50 -8.86
N GLY A 274 -40.37 1.50 -8.02
CA GLY A 274 -40.61 2.87 -8.48
C GLY A 274 -39.45 3.47 -9.24
N ALA A 275 -38.19 3.18 -8.86
CA ALA A 275 -37.02 3.58 -9.61
C ALA A 275 -36.97 2.89 -10.99
N LYS A 276 -37.28 1.59 -11.07
CA LYS A 276 -37.36 0.85 -12.33
C LYS A 276 -38.50 1.39 -13.22
N GLU A 277 -39.64 1.73 -12.66
CA GLU A 277 -40.72 2.42 -13.40
C GLU A 277 -40.23 3.76 -13.96
N HIS A 278 -39.51 4.55 -13.19
CA HIS A 278 -38.94 5.82 -13.65
C HIS A 278 -37.99 5.62 -14.84
N TYR A 279 -37.23 4.50 -14.85
CA TYR A 279 -36.37 4.11 -15.97
C TYR A 279 -37.16 3.47 -17.12
N GLU A 280 -38.47 3.35 -17.07
CA GLU A 280 -39.28 2.58 -18.03
C GLU A 280 -38.72 1.16 -18.23
N TRP A 281 -38.28 0.54 -17.12
CA TRP A 281 -37.65 -0.78 -17.11
C TRP A 281 -38.74 -1.85 -16.90
N ALA A 282 -38.89 -2.73 -17.88
CA ALA A 282 -39.93 -3.77 -17.88
C ALA A 282 -39.37 -5.20 -17.73
N GLU A 283 -38.06 -5.33 -17.57
CA GLU A 283 -37.39 -6.64 -17.50
C GLU A 283 -37.46 -7.22 -16.08
N GLU A 284 -37.43 -8.53 -15.99
CA GLU A 284 -37.27 -9.24 -14.73
C GLU A 284 -35.91 -8.93 -14.05
N PRO A 285 -35.80 -9.09 -12.73
CA PRO A 285 -34.56 -8.89 -12.03
C PRO A 285 -33.37 -9.70 -12.65
N PHE A 286 -32.19 -9.13 -12.63
CA PHE A 286 -30.98 -9.74 -13.20
C PHE A 286 -31.08 -10.04 -14.70
N THR A 287 -31.80 -9.24 -15.45
CA THR A 287 -31.93 -9.35 -16.90
C THR A 287 -31.11 -8.26 -17.61
N VAL A 288 -30.40 -8.66 -18.66
CA VAL A 288 -29.75 -7.72 -19.61
C VAL A 288 -30.53 -7.81 -20.93
N PRO A 289 -31.15 -6.70 -21.40
CA PRO A 289 -31.85 -6.71 -22.69
C PRO A 289 -30.93 -7.17 -23.83
N ALA A 290 -31.43 -7.98 -24.73
CA ALA A 290 -30.63 -8.55 -25.81
C ALA A 290 -29.94 -7.47 -26.66
N GLU A 291 -30.65 -6.36 -26.96
CA GLU A 291 -30.09 -5.23 -27.71
C GLU A 291 -28.88 -4.60 -26.99
N VAL A 292 -28.94 -4.44 -25.67
CA VAL A 292 -27.84 -3.91 -24.85
C VAL A 292 -26.66 -4.88 -24.82
N ARG A 293 -26.94 -6.15 -24.57
CA ARG A 293 -25.91 -7.19 -24.55
C ARG A 293 -25.16 -7.28 -25.89
N ASP A 294 -25.90 -7.28 -27.01
CA ASP A 294 -25.27 -7.37 -28.34
C ASP A 294 -24.50 -6.09 -28.69
N TYR A 295 -24.97 -4.94 -28.25
CA TYR A 295 -24.27 -3.66 -28.39
C TYR A 295 -22.95 -3.66 -27.61
N LEU A 296 -22.94 -4.10 -26.35
CA LEU A 296 -21.77 -4.09 -25.48
C LEU A 296 -20.75 -5.20 -25.80
N ARG A 297 -21.15 -6.30 -26.45
CA ARG A 297 -20.21 -7.33 -26.93
C ARG A 297 -19.11 -6.80 -27.85
N ASN A 298 -19.36 -5.71 -28.57
CA ASN A 298 -18.37 -5.11 -29.45
C ASN A 298 -17.14 -4.57 -28.72
N TYR A 299 -17.25 -4.28 -27.42
CA TYR A 299 -16.13 -3.77 -26.63
C TYR A 299 -15.04 -4.82 -26.41
N LYS A 300 -15.39 -6.09 -26.29
CA LYS A 300 -14.41 -7.18 -26.24
C LYS A 300 -13.56 -7.22 -27.51
N ALA A 301 -14.19 -7.24 -28.67
CA ALA A 301 -13.46 -7.23 -29.96
C ALA A 301 -12.63 -5.95 -30.15
N ARG A 302 -13.14 -4.79 -29.63
CA ARG A 302 -12.38 -3.55 -29.62
C ARG A 302 -11.11 -3.68 -28.76
N GLY A 303 -11.22 -4.27 -27.57
CA GLY A 303 -10.10 -4.48 -26.64
C GLY A 303 -9.02 -5.38 -27.25
N GLU A 304 -9.42 -6.54 -27.79
CA GLU A 304 -8.51 -7.45 -28.48
C GLU A 304 -7.75 -6.78 -29.64
N LYS A 305 -8.42 -5.91 -30.40
CA LYS A 305 -7.80 -5.15 -31.48
C LYS A 305 -6.79 -4.11 -30.96
N LEU A 306 -7.12 -3.40 -29.87
CA LEU A 306 -6.24 -2.38 -29.29
C LEU A 306 -4.98 -3.03 -28.72
N GLU A 307 -5.12 -4.11 -27.96
CA GLU A 307 -3.98 -4.87 -27.45
C GLU A 307 -3.15 -5.49 -28.57
N GLY A 308 -3.78 -6.04 -29.60
CA GLY A 308 -3.08 -6.60 -30.77
C GLY A 308 -2.25 -5.56 -31.52
N ALA A 309 -2.73 -4.33 -31.62
CA ALA A 309 -1.96 -3.21 -32.18
C ALA A 309 -0.77 -2.83 -31.30
N TRP A 310 -0.96 -2.76 -29.98
CA TRP A 310 0.11 -2.52 -29.03
C TRP A 310 1.16 -3.65 -29.02
N ASN A 311 0.74 -4.91 -29.04
CA ASN A 311 1.65 -6.06 -29.14
C ASN A 311 2.50 -6.02 -30.41
N THR A 312 1.94 -5.55 -31.54
CA THR A 312 2.68 -5.36 -32.78
C THR A 312 3.73 -4.25 -32.63
N MET A 313 3.38 -3.14 -32.01
CA MET A 313 4.30 -2.05 -31.70
C MET A 313 5.42 -2.52 -30.77
N LEU A 314 5.09 -3.24 -29.69
CA LEU A 314 6.05 -3.79 -28.74
C LEU A 314 7.02 -4.78 -29.41
N ALA A 315 6.52 -5.63 -30.33
CA ALA A 315 7.37 -6.55 -31.07
C ALA A 315 8.39 -5.83 -31.97
N ASN A 316 8.04 -4.67 -32.53
CA ASN A 316 8.97 -3.84 -33.29
C ASN A 316 9.95 -3.08 -32.37
N TYR A 317 9.46 -2.56 -31.25
CA TYR A 317 10.30 -1.96 -30.21
C TYR A 317 11.38 -2.94 -29.71
N LYS A 318 11.03 -4.20 -29.44
CA LYS A 318 11.97 -5.25 -29.02
C LYS A 318 13.10 -5.50 -30.04
N LYS A 319 12.86 -5.28 -31.32
CA LYS A 319 13.89 -5.42 -32.37
C LYS A 319 14.81 -4.22 -32.44
N GLU A 320 14.27 -3.01 -32.22
CA GLU A 320 14.98 -1.75 -32.38
C GLU A 320 15.73 -1.34 -31.10
N PHE A 321 15.16 -1.66 -29.92
CA PHE A 321 15.69 -1.35 -28.60
C PHE A 321 15.77 -2.60 -27.69
N PRO A 322 16.56 -3.63 -28.05
CA PRO A 322 16.52 -4.93 -27.38
C PRO A 322 16.93 -4.87 -25.88
N GLU A 323 17.82 -3.98 -25.52
CA GLU A 323 18.28 -3.82 -24.12
C GLU A 323 17.17 -3.22 -23.25
N LEU A 324 16.56 -2.11 -23.67
CA LEU A 324 15.43 -1.50 -22.96
C LEU A 324 14.23 -2.44 -22.89
N ALA A 325 13.97 -3.17 -23.96
CA ALA A 325 12.88 -4.14 -23.99
C ALA A 325 13.10 -5.31 -23.03
N SER A 326 14.34 -5.83 -22.96
CA SER A 326 14.71 -6.87 -22.00
C SER A 326 14.58 -6.39 -20.56
N GLN A 327 14.99 -5.15 -20.29
CA GLN A 327 14.82 -4.54 -18.97
C GLN A 327 13.33 -4.38 -18.64
N LEU A 328 12.51 -3.88 -19.57
CA LEU A 328 11.07 -3.73 -19.36
C LEU A 328 10.40 -5.09 -19.06
N ASP A 329 10.70 -6.11 -19.86
CA ASP A 329 10.15 -7.46 -19.65
C ASP A 329 10.51 -7.99 -18.24
N ARG A 330 11.75 -7.79 -17.80
CA ARG A 330 12.23 -8.18 -16.47
C ARG A 330 11.48 -7.45 -15.34
N VAL A 331 11.37 -6.12 -15.43
CA VAL A 331 10.73 -5.34 -14.36
C VAL A 331 9.23 -5.60 -14.29
N LEU A 332 8.57 -5.84 -15.42
CA LEU A 332 7.15 -6.22 -15.45
C LEU A 332 6.91 -7.63 -14.90
N ALA A 333 7.87 -8.54 -15.05
CA ALA A 333 7.83 -9.86 -14.42
C ALA A 333 8.13 -9.82 -12.91
N GLY A 334 8.52 -8.66 -12.35
CA GLY A 334 8.94 -8.53 -10.95
C GLY A 334 10.28 -9.21 -10.64
N GLU A 335 11.04 -9.59 -11.68
CA GLU A 335 12.31 -10.28 -11.55
C GLU A 335 13.46 -9.29 -11.25
N VAL A 336 14.51 -9.78 -10.60
CA VAL A 336 15.77 -9.06 -10.43
C VAL A 336 16.80 -9.56 -11.45
N ALA A 337 17.78 -8.71 -11.77
CA ALA A 337 18.90 -9.13 -12.63
C ALA A 337 19.71 -10.25 -11.93
N ALA A 338 20.28 -11.16 -12.70
CA ALA A 338 21.27 -12.08 -12.16
C ALA A 338 22.44 -11.28 -11.57
N ASP A 339 22.99 -11.74 -10.46
CA ASP A 339 24.13 -11.12 -9.79
C ASP A 339 23.92 -9.65 -9.33
N TRP A 340 22.66 -9.16 -9.26
CA TRP A 340 22.34 -7.79 -8.84
C TRP A 340 22.91 -7.43 -7.46
N ASN A 341 23.15 -8.42 -6.59
CA ASN A 341 23.66 -8.25 -5.24
C ASN A 341 25.20 -8.39 -5.11
N ALA A 342 25.90 -8.65 -6.22
CA ALA A 342 27.36 -8.88 -6.22
C ALA A 342 28.17 -7.66 -5.74
N ASN A 343 27.66 -6.45 -6.00
CA ASN A 343 28.33 -5.19 -5.68
C ASN A 343 27.75 -4.48 -4.44
N LEU A 344 26.93 -5.17 -3.65
CA LEU A 344 26.36 -4.57 -2.45
C LEU A 344 27.42 -4.25 -1.40
N PRO A 345 27.25 -3.17 -0.61
CA PRO A 345 28.19 -2.74 0.40
C PRO A 345 28.49 -3.83 1.43
N THR A 346 29.76 -3.96 1.80
CA THR A 346 30.21 -4.75 2.93
C THR A 346 30.48 -3.85 4.13
N PHE A 347 30.28 -4.39 5.35
CA PHE A 347 30.49 -3.65 6.58
C PHE A 347 31.50 -4.38 7.45
N GLU A 348 32.58 -3.68 7.81
CA GLU A 348 33.69 -4.24 8.59
C GLU A 348 33.30 -4.37 10.08
N ALA A 349 33.52 -5.55 10.64
CA ALA A 349 33.27 -5.83 12.05
C ALA A 349 34.07 -4.88 12.97
N GLY A 350 33.48 -4.51 14.10
CA GLY A 350 34.09 -3.58 15.06
C GLY A 350 34.01 -2.10 14.66
N THR A 351 33.51 -1.75 13.47
CA THR A 351 33.16 -0.38 13.13
C THR A 351 31.80 0.00 13.69
N ASN A 352 31.48 1.31 13.76
CA ASN A 352 30.18 1.80 14.22
C ASN A 352 29.44 2.45 13.05
N VAL A 353 28.21 1.99 12.78
CA VAL A 353 27.35 2.49 11.69
C VAL A 353 25.89 2.47 12.11
N ALA A 354 25.19 3.59 12.03
CA ALA A 354 23.74 3.61 12.21
C ALA A 354 23.05 2.77 11.13
N THR A 355 22.03 1.98 11.50
CA THR A 355 21.35 1.14 10.51
C THR A 355 20.64 1.97 9.44
N ARG A 356 20.16 3.20 9.75
CA ARG A 356 19.68 4.14 8.72
C ARG A 356 20.78 4.54 7.72
N SER A 357 22.03 4.68 8.18
CA SER A 357 23.16 5.03 7.29
C SER A 357 23.61 3.85 6.44
N ALA A 358 23.57 2.64 6.99
CA ALA A 358 23.73 1.41 6.23
C ALA A 358 22.64 1.26 5.17
N SER A 359 21.39 1.51 5.53
CA SER A 359 20.25 1.53 4.62
C SER A 359 20.44 2.51 3.45
N GLY A 360 20.92 3.73 3.72
CA GLY A 360 21.21 4.71 2.66
C GLY A 360 22.26 4.21 1.66
N LYS A 361 23.31 3.54 2.14
CA LYS A 361 24.30 2.90 1.26
C LYS A 361 23.66 1.77 0.44
N MET A 362 22.77 0.99 1.04
CA MET A 362 22.05 -0.08 0.35
C MET A 362 21.12 0.48 -0.73
N ILE A 363 20.34 1.51 -0.44
CA ILE A 363 19.45 2.18 -1.43
C ILE A 363 20.25 2.60 -2.66
N ASN A 364 21.41 3.25 -2.45
CA ASN A 364 22.25 3.72 -3.55
C ASN A 364 22.86 2.56 -4.36
N ALA A 365 23.32 1.51 -3.70
CA ALA A 365 23.85 0.33 -4.37
C ALA A 365 22.78 -0.43 -5.15
N ILE A 366 21.60 -0.63 -4.54
CA ILE A 366 20.45 -1.27 -5.19
C ILE A 366 19.97 -0.46 -6.39
N ALA A 367 19.87 0.87 -6.27
CA ALA A 367 19.44 1.75 -7.37
C ALA A 367 20.39 1.74 -8.58
N ALA A 368 21.67 1.41 -8.37
CA ALA A 368 22.66 1.25 -9.44
C ALA A 368 22.45 -0.06 -10.24
N GLU A 369 22.02 -1.12 -9.57
CA GLU A 369 21.84 -2.46 -10.16
C GLU A 369 20.37 -2.72 -10.59
N LEU A 370 19.41 -2.12 -9.87
CA LEU A 370 17.97 -2.23 -10.12
C LEU A 370 17.40 -0.85 -10.42
N PRO A 371 17.42 -0.41 -11.69
CA PRO A 371 16.99 0.94 -12.08
C PRO A 371 15.50 1.22 -11.80
N GLU A 372 14.70 0.20 -11.59
CA GLU A 372 13.29 0.29 -11.20
C GLU A 372 13.07 0.68 -9.71
N LEU A 373 14.13 0.86 -8.91
CA LEU A 373 13.97 1.37 -7.55
C LEU A 373 13.54 2.83 -7.58
N PHE A 374 12.38 3.12 -7.01
CA PHE A 374 11.71 4.41 -7.08
C PHE A 374 11.03 4.75 -5.75
N GLY A 375 11.26 5.92 -5.22
CA GLY A 375 10.66 6.26 -3.93
C GLY A 375 11.17 7.55 -3.32
N GLY A 376 10.95 7.71 -2.03
CA GLY A 376 11.37 8.92 -1.33
C GLY A 376 10.88 8.99 0.11
N SER A 377 10.80 10.19 0.65
CA SER A 377 10.51 10.43 2.06
C SER A 377 9.48 11.54 2.24
N ALA A 378 8.73 11.46 3.36
CA ALA A 378 7.84 12.50 3.81
C ALA A 378 8.64 13.65 4.49
N ASP A 379 9.36 14.43 3.68
CA ASP A 379 10.20 15.58 4.08
C ASP A 379 11.38 15.26 5.02
N LEU A 380 11.81 13.99 5.09
CA LEU A 380 12.85 13.53 6.02
C LEU A 380 14.03 12.83 5.30
N GLY A 381 14.17 13.00 3.99
CA GLY A 381 15.16 12.28 3.17
C GLY A 381 16.59 12.40 3.68
N CYS A 382 17.03 13.57 4.12
CA CYS A 382 18.35 13.79 4.72
C CYS A 382 18.55 13.01 6.02
N SER A 383 17.55 13.01 6.90
CA SER A 383 17.61 12.32 8.20
C SER A 383 17.49 10.81 8.05
N ASN A 384 16.61 10.35 7.17
CA ASN A 384 16.35 8.93 6.91
C ASN A 384 17.41 8.30 6.00
N LYS A 385 18.26 9.12 5.35
CA LYS A 385 19.29 8.69 4.39
C LYS A 385 18.69 7.95 3.19
N THR A 386 17.61 8.49 2.60
CA THR A 386 16.85 7.81 1.56
C THR A 386 16.95 8.43 0.18
N PHE A 387 17.88 9.35 -0.04
CA PHE A 387 18.16 9.86 -1.38
C PHE A 387 18.92 8.85 -2.23
N ILE A 388 18.50 8.69 -3.47
CA ILE A 388 19.27 8.05 -4.55
C ILE A 388 20.17 9.12 -5.14
N ASP A 389 21.44 9.15 -4.71
CA ASP A 389 22.38 10.25 -4.98
C ASP A 389 22.64 10.46 -6.48
N ALA A 390 22.61 9.37 -7.26
CA ALA A 390 22.85 9.39 -8.70
C ALA A 390 21.64 9.87 -9.54
N SER A 391 20.50 10.16 -8.91
CA SER A 391 19.26 10.54 -9.62
C SER A 391 18.71 11.87 -9.10
N PRO A 392 18.19 12.73 -10.00
CA PRO A 392 17.47 13.93 -9.59
C PRO A 392 16.12 13.59 -8.94
N ALA A 393 15.45 14.62 -8.43
CA ALA A 393 14.06 14.52 -7.99
C ALA A 393 13.14 14.33 -9.20
N TYR A 394 12.09 13.49 -9.04
CA TYR A 394 10.99 13.46 -9.99
C TYR A 394 10.32 14.84 -10.07
N SER A 395 10.10 15.32 -11.27
CA SER A 395 9.36 16.57 -11.54
C SER A 395 8.72 16.50 -12.92
N ILE A 396 7.81 17.44 -13.20
CA ILE A 396 7.20 17.57 -14.53
C ILE A 396 8.24 17.82 -15.64
N GLN A 397 9.38 18.45 -15.31
CA GLN A 397 10.47 18.72 -16.24
C GLN A 397 11.45 17.53 -16.36
N ASP A 398 11.49 16.67 -15.36
CA ASP A 398 12.35 15.50 -15.31
C ASP A 398 11.61 14.31 -14.69
N PRO A 399 10.70 13.69 -15.45
CA PRO A 399 9.91 12.56 -14.94
C PRO A 399 10.73 11.25 -14.82
N ALA A 400 11.96 11.20 -15.36
CA ALA A 400 12.90 10.11 -15.15
C ALA A 400 13.60 10.16 -13.77
N GLY A 401 13.52 11.27 -13.04
CA GLY A 401 14.04 11.39 -11.68
C GLY A 401 13.44 10.36 -10.73
N LYS A 402 14.26 9.75 -9.87
CA LYS A 402 13.85 8.62 -9.00
C LYS A 402 13.51 9.01 -7.57
N ASN A 403 13.86 10.21 -7.15
CA ASN A 403 13.58 10.72 -5.81
C ASN A 403 12.24 11.45 -5.76
N ILE A 404 11.26 10.88 -5.06
CA ILE A 404 9.97 11.53 -4.85
C ILE A 404 10.02 12.37 -3.57
N TRP A 405 9.76 13.65 -3.68
CA TRP A 405 9.62 14.54 -2.54
C TRP A 405 8.15 14.62 -2.14
N PHE A 406 7.73 13.69 -1.27
CA PHE A 406 6.32 13.63 -0.82
C PHE A 406 5.91 14.84 0.02
N GLY A 407 6.89 15.54 0.65
CA GLY A 407 6.60 16.55 1.67
C GLY A 407 6.01 15.92 2.94
N VAL A 408 5.52 16.73 3.87
CA VAL A 408 4.90 16.23 5.11
C VAL A 408 3.50 15.68 4.79
N ARG A 409 3.46 14.48 4.19
CA ARG A 409 2.24 13.81 3.69
C ARG A 409 2.40 12.30 3.78
N GLU A 410 2.56 11.76 4.98
CA GLU A 410 2.82 10.33 5.19
C GLU A 410 1.69 9.45 4.65
N PHE A 411 0.44 9.85 4.86
CA PHE A 411 -0.70 9.05 4.43
C PHE A 411 -0.82 9.03 2.90
N ALA A 412 -0.72 10.18 2.23
CA ALA A 412 -0.70 10.23 0.77
C ALA A 412 0.51 9.48 0.19
N MET A 413 1.69 9.60 0.80
CA MET A 413 2.86 8.80 0.43
C MET A 413 2.52 7.32 0.41
N GLY A 414 1.99 6.78 1.50
CA GLY A 414 1.62 5.36 1.57
C GLY A 414 0.56 4.96 0.54
N ALA A 415 -0.48 5.78 0.34
CA ALA A 415 -1.52 5.51 -0.65
C ALA A 415 -1.00 5.56 -2.09
N MET A 416 -0.12 6.51 -2.41
CA MET A 416 0.53 6.60 -3.73
C MET A 416 1.51 5.45 -3.97
N LEU A 417 2.27 5.01 -2.94
CA LEU A 417 3.12 3.81 -3.03
C LEU A 417 2.30 2.57 -3.38
N ASN A 418 1.13 2.41 -2.77
CA ASN A 418 0.20 1.33 -3.13
C ASN A 418 -0.23 1.42 -4.60
N GLY A 419 -0.54 2.61 -5.07
CA GLY A 419 -0.90 2.85 -6.48
C GLY A 419 0.24 2.52 -7.44
N MET A 420 1.47 2.92 -7.12
CA MET A 420 2.65 2.59 -7.93
C MET A 420 2.92 1.08 -7.95
N ALA A 421 2.77 0.40 -6.81
CA ALA A 421 2.93 -1.06 -6.75
C ALA A 421 1.84 -1.79 -7.55
N LEU A 422 0.57 -1.33 -7.48
CA LEU A 422 -0.55 -1.84 -8.29
C LEU A 422 -0.34 -1.65 -9.80
N HIS A 423 0.34 -0.57 -10.19
CA HIS A 423 0.66 -0.32 -11.60
C HIS A 423 1.63 -1.35 -12.16
N SER A 424 2.54 -1.88 -11.36
CA SER A 424 3.68 -2.73 -11.71
C SER A 424 4.85 -2.01 -12.40
N GLY A 425 5.97 -2.72 -12.58
CA GLY A 425 7.17 -2.18 -13.24
C GLY A 425 8.11 -1.37 -12.36
N LEU A 426 7.78 -1.16 -11.09
CA LEU A 426 8.58 -0.41 -10.12
C LEU A 426 8.78 -1.19 -8.82
N ARG A 427 9.92 -0.98 -8.17
CA ARG A 427 10.20 -1.37 -6.79
C ARG A 427 10.11 -0.12 -5.93
N VAL A 428 9.05 -0.02 -5.12
CA VAL A 428 8.72 1.24 -4.46
C VAL A 428 9.10 1.24 -2.98
N PHE A 429 9.61 2.37 -2.52
CA PHE A 429 9.86 2.60 -1.09
C PHE A 429 9.38 3.98 -0.64
N GLY A 430 8.96 4.06 0.62
CA GLY A 430 8.61 5.33 1.27
C GLY A 430 9.15 5.38 2.68
N SER A 431 9.54 6.57 3.14
CA SER A 431 10.24 6.74 4.40
C SER A 431 9.71 7.88 5.24
N THR A 432 9.69 7.65 6.55
CA THR A 432 9.46 8.67 7.59
C THR A 432 10.11 8.23 8.90
N PHE A 433 10.03 9.03 9.97
CA PHE A 433 10.39 8.58 11.31
C PHE A 433 9.42 7.51 11.80
N PHE A 434 9.91 6.59 12.62
CA PHE A 434 9.13 5.41 12.99
C PHE A 434 7.85 5.75 13.78
N VAL A 435 7.89 6.75 14.65
CA VAL A 435 6.70 7.23 15.36
C VAL A 435 5.59 7.68 14.39
N PHE A 436 5.96 8.23 13.22
CA PHE A 436 5.00 8.66 12.20
C PHE A 436 4.49 7.52 11.32
N SER A 437 4.85 6.26 11.62
CA SER A 437 4.12 5.10 11.09
C SER A 437 2.62 5.18 11.42
N ASP A 438 2.23 5.86 12.49
CA ASP A 438 0.84 6.10 12.85
C ASP A 438 0.07 6.88 11.77
N TYR A 439 0.73 7.83 11.08
CA TYR A 439 0.11 8.57 9.98
C TYR A 439 -0.02 7.76 8.69
N VAL A 440 0.92 6.88 8.40
CA VAL A 440 0.90 6.04 7.17
C VAL A 440 0.17 4.72 7.38
N ARG A 441 -0.13 4.33 8.63
CA ARG A 441 -0.70 3.04 9.02
C ARG A 441 -1.92 2.59 8.20
N PRO A 442 -2.93 3.45 7.91
CA PRO A 442 -4.08 3.02 7.11
C PRO A 442 -3.68 2.57 5.69
N ALA A 443 -2.71 3.23 5.06
CA ALA A 443 -2.19 2.83 3.75
C ALA A 443 -1.36 1.54 3.82
N MET A 444 -0.57 1.34 4.89
CA MET A 444 0.15 0.08 5.13
C MET A 444 -0.82 -1.10 5.26
N ARG A 445 -1.95 -0.90 5.95
CA ARG A 445 -2.99 -1.92 6.05
C ARG A 445 -3.58 -2.28 4.69
N MET A 446 -3.77 -1.30 3.81
CA MET A 446 -4.23 -1.55 2.44
C MET A 446 -3.17 -2.27 1.61
N ALA A 447 -1.88 -1.93 1.75
CA ALA A 447 -0.78 -2.67 1.13
C ALA A 447 -0.78 -4.14 1.57
N ALA A 448 -0.94 -4.40 2.87
CA ALA A 448 -0.98 -5.75 3.43
C ALA A 448 -2.21 -6.54 2.94
N LEU A 449 -3.38 -5.91 2.89
CA LEU A 449 -4.63 -6.51 2.40
C LEU A 449 -4.52 -6.91 0.92
N MET A 450 -3.91 -6.06 0.10
CA MET A 450 -3.68 -6.31 -1.33
C MET A 450 -2.40 -7.10 -1.62
N GLN A 451 -1.62 -7.45 -0.59
CA GLN A 451 -0.33 -8.15 -0.70
C GLN A 451 0.68 -7.44 -1.60
N LEU A 452 0.73 -6.10 -1.53
CA LEU A 452 1.61 -5.29 -2.37
C LEU A 452 3.05 -5.24 -1.83
N PRO A 453 4.06 -5.37 -2.69
CA PRO A 453 5.47 -5.36 -2.30
C PRO A 453 6.00 -3.93 -2.08
N VAL A 454 5.43 -3.22 -1.12
CA VAL A 454 5.86 -1.88 -0.73
C VAL A 454 6.89 -1.96 0.39
N THR A 455 8.03 -1.28 0.24
CA THR A 455 9.04 -1.18 1.29
C THR A 455 8.88 0.13 2.07
N TYR A 456 8.58 0.03 3.36
CA TYR A 456 8.57 1.16 4.29
C TYR A 456 9.89 1.25 5.03
N VAL A 457 10.57 2.40 4.94
CA VAL A 457 11.86 2.66 5.60
C VAL A 457 11.60 3.59 6.78
N PHE A 458 11.48 3.02 7.95
CA PHE A 458 11.28 3.77 9.20
C PHE A 458 12.60 3.94 9.92
N THR A 459 12.93 5.17 10.32
CA THR A 459 14.14 5.46 11.09
C THR A 459 13.79 6.07 12.44
N HIS A 460 14.78 6.22 13.33
CA HIS A 460 14.52 6.74 14.68
C HIS A 460 13.63 5.77 15.46
N ASP A 461 14.13 4.53 15.61
CA ASP A 461 13.39 3.31 15.97
C ASP A 461 13.01 3.19 17.44
N SER A 462 13.54 4.03 18.34
CA SER A 462 13.39 3.87 19.79
C SER A 462 13.59 5.19 20.54
N ILE A 463 13.62 5.13 21.87
CA ILE A 463 13.99 6.26 22.75
C ILE A 463 15.39 6.83 22.45
N ALA A 464 16.19 6.15 21.63
CA ALA A 464 17.46 6.68 21.12
C ALA A 464 17.30 7.91 20.21
N VAL A 465 16.09 8.32 19.90
CA VAL A 465 15.79 9.66 19.34
C VAL A 465 16.33 10.74 20.25
N GLY A 466 16.21 10.58 21.56
CA GLY A 466 16.88 11.41 22.54
C GLY A 466 16.17 12.73 22.83
N GLU A 467 16.84 13.83 22.53
CA GLU A 467 16.43 15.19 22.96
C GLU A 467 15.09 15.65 22.37
N ASP A 468 14.64 15.09 21.24
CA ASP A 468 13.33 15.39 20.64
C ASP A 468 12.17 14.90 21.53
N GLY A 469 12.42 13.88 22.36
CA GLY A 469 11.55 13.43 23.42
C GLY A 469 10.33 12.63 22.97
N PRO A 470 9.33 12.50 23.86
CA PRO A 470 8.25 11.52 23.75
C PRO A 470 7.35 11.69 22.51
N THR A 471 7.31 12.87 21.90
CA THR A 471 6.54 13.10 20.66
C THR A 471 7.18 12.44 19.43
N HIS A 472 8.46 12.08 19.52
CA HIS A 472 9.25 11.47 18.43
C HIS A 472 9.79 10.08 18.78
N GLU A 473 9.68 9.68 20.04
CA GLU A 473 10.15 8.39 20.56
C GLU A 473 9.06 7.32 20.42
N PRO A 474 9.21 6.35 19.52
CA PRO A 474 8.25 5.26 19.38
C PRO A 474 8.34 4.30 20.58
N ILE A 475 7.19 3.85 21.05
CA ILE A 475 7.06 2.86 22.13
C ILE A 475 6.21 1.68 21.67
N GLU A 476 4.95 1.93 21.28
CA GLU A 476 3.97 0.90 20.92
C GLU A 476 4.00 0.51 19.44
N GLN A 477 4.72 1.27 18.59
CA GLN A 477 4.67 1.11 17.13
C GLN A 477 5.11 -0.28 16.67
N LEU A 478 6.18 -0.87 17.27
CA LEU A 478 6.63 -2.22 16.94
C LEU A 478 5.53 -3.25 17.19
N ALA A 479 4.97 -3.29 18.40
CA ALA A 479 3.90 -4.21 18.77
C ALA A 479 2.67 -4.01 17.88
N SER A 480 2.31 -2.77 17.61
CA SER A 480 1.19 -2.37 16.77
C SER A 480 1.36 -2.81 15.30
N LEU A 481 2.55 -2.71 14.72
CA LEU A 481 2.80 -3.16 13.34
C LEU A 481 2.88 -4.67 13.24
N ARG A 482 3.51 -5.36 14.19
CA ARG A 482 3.55 -6.83 14.26
C ARG A 482 2.16 -7.48 14.38
N ALA A 483 1.17 -6.74 14.92
CA ALA A 483 -0.22 -7.19 14.96
C ALA A 483 -0.96 -7.08 13.61
N MET A 484 -0.36 -6.49 12.56
CA MET A 484 -1.00 -6.30 11.26
C MET A 484 -0.81 -7.53 10.37
N PRO A 485 -1.89 -8.27 10.01
CA PRO A 485 -1.76 -9.43 9.14
C PRO A 485 -1.13 -9.07 7.79
N GLY A 486 -0.17 -9.87 7.33
CA GLY A 486 0.45 -9.71 6.01
C GLY A 486 1.57 -8.66 5.94
N LEU A 487 1.84 -7.90 6.99
CA LEU A 487 3.00 -7.02 7.09
C LEU A 487 4.19 -7.80 7.68
N THR A 488 5.37 -7.65 7.10
CA THR A 488 6.64 -8.15 7.65
C THR A 488 7.41 -6.98 8.26
N VAL A 489 7.76 -7.08 9.55
CA VAL A 489 8.58 -6.08 10.24
C VAL A 489 9.98 -6.65 10.43
N ILE A 490 11.03 -5.92 9.99
CA ILE A 490 12.42 -6.29 10.19
C ILE A 490 13.11 -5.15 10.94
N ARG A 491 13.65 -5.43 12.13
CA ARG A 491 14.43 -4.49 12.94
C ARG A 491 15.86 -4.97 13.06
N PRO A 492 16.77 -4.52 12.16
CA PRO A 492 18.15 -5.00 12.09
C PRO A 492 18.99 -4.59 13.30
N ALA A 493 19.85 -5.49 13.79
CA ALA A 493 20.75 -5.25 14.89
C ALA A 493 21.96 -4.37 14.52
N ASP A 494 22.38 -4.44 13.27
CA ASP A 494 23.57 -3.75 12.77
C ASP A 494 23.53 -3.51 11.25
N ALA A 495 24.64 -3.05 10.68
CA ALA A 495 24.76 -2.80 9.25
C ALA A 495 24.71 -4.09 8.39
N LYS A 496 25.17 -5.24 8.90
CA LYS A 496 25.13 -6.52 8.18
C LYS A 496 23.70 -7.06 8.11
N GLU A 497 22.97 -7.02 9.23
CA GLU A 497 21.53 -7.35 9.21
C GLU A 497 20.73 -6.36 8.35
N THR A 498 21.11 -5.07 8.31
CA THR A 498 20.46 -4.08 7.43
C THR A 498 20.67 -4.43 5.96
N ARG A 499 21.86 -4.91 5.58
CA ARG A 499 22.11 -5.41 4.22
C ARG A 499 21.20 -6.59 3.90
N ALA A 500 21.16 -7.62 4.76
CA ALA A 500 20.31 -8.78 4.58
C ALA A 500 18.81 -8.38 4.47
N ALA A 501 18.34 -7.46 5.31
CA ALA A 501 16.97 -6.95 5.27
C ALA A 501 16.63 -6.25 3.95
N TRP A 502 17.58 -5.50 3.37
CA TRP A 502 17.41 -4.89 2.06
C TRP A 502 17.46 -5.90 0.92
N GLU A 503 18.25 -6.96 1.00
CA GLU A 503 18.24 -8.04 0.01
C GLU A 503 16.86 -8.73 -0.03
N ILE A 504 16.26 -8.96 1.15
CA ILE A 504 14.89 -9.46 1.26
C ILE A 504 13.90 -8.45 0.65
N ALA A 505 13.98 -7.17 0.99
CA ALA A 505 13.07 -6.15 0.50
C ALA A 505 13.18 -5.95 -1.03
N ALA A 506 14.39 -5.95 -1.58
CA ALA A 506 14.65 -5.78 -3.00
C ALA A 506 14.14 -6.94 -3.87
N THR A 507 14.08 -8.15 -3.32
CA THR A 507 13.57 -9.34 -4.03
C THR A 507 12.12 -9.67 -3.71
N ASN A 508 11.49 -8.92 -2.79
CA ASN A 508 10.13 -9.17 -2.35
C ASN A 508 9.11 -8.90 -3.46
N THR A 509 8.18 -9.82 -3.65
CA THR A 509 7.08 -9.71 -4.62
C THR A 509 5.69 -9.84 -3.96
N ASN A 510 5.63 -10.02 -2.64
CA ASN A 510 4.37 -10.33 -1.97
C ASN A 510 4.31 -9.75 -0.55
N GLY A 511 3.39 -8.83 -0.35
CA GLY A 511 3.14 -8.16 0.93
C GLY A 511 4.17 -7.07 1.26
N PRO A 512 3.80 -6.10 2.11
CA PRO A 512 4.68 -5.01 2.49
C PRO A 512 5.74 -5.42 3.51
N ILE A 513 6.89 -4.74 3.45
CA ILE A 513 7.99 -4.88 4.42
C ILE A 513 8.23 -3.54 5.09
N ALA A 514 8.34 -3.53 6.42
CA ALA A 514 8.76 -2.39 7.22
C ALA A 514 10.16 -2.63 7.78
N LEU A 515 11.13 -1.83 7.35
CA LEU A 515 12.50 -1.79 7.89
C LEU A 515 12.53 -0.74 9.01
N VAL A 516 12.86 -1.15 10.23
CA VAL A 516 12.86 -0.28 11.42
C VAL A 516 14.30 -0.06 11.88
N LEU A 517 14.82 1.16 11.68
CA LEU A 517 16.23 1.48 11.65
C LEU A 517 16.64 2.48 12.73
N SER A 518 17.81 2.29 13.33
CA SER A 518 18.36 3.15 14.36
C SER A 518 18.78 4.52 13.84
N ARG A 519 18.64 5.55 14.70
CA ARG A 519 19.25 6.87 14.52
C ARG A 519 20.73 6.86 14.90
N GLN A 520 21.05 6.25 16.03
CA GLN A 520 22.39 6.15 16.59
C GLN A 520 23.25 5.11 15.87
N ASP A 521 24.55 5.30 15.96
CA ASP A 521 25.51 4.32 15.47
C ASP A 521 25.49 3.07 16.35
N LEU A 522 25.61 1.90 15.71
CA LEU A 522 25.66 0.59 16.35
C LEU A 522 26.93 -0.14 15.93
N PRO A 523 27.53 -0.95 16.81
CA PRO A 523 28.69 -1.76 16.46
C PRO A 523 28.31 -2.81 15.41
N VAL A 524 29.12 -2.93 14.37
CA VAL A 524 29.00 -4.03 13.38
C VAL A 524 29.55 -5.31 14.03
N LEU A 525 28.72 -6.33 14.10
CA LEU A 525 28.99 -7.58 14.81
C LEU A 525 29.99 -8.47 14.04
N GLU A 526 30.62 -9.43 14.74
CA GLU A 526 31.70 -10.27 14.19
C GLU A 526 31.21 -11.35 13.23
N ASN A 527 29.93 -11.76 13.29
CA ASN A 527 29.36 -12.84 12.47
C ASN A 527 29.66 -12.64 10.98
N ALA A 528 29.91 -13.75 10.27
CA ALA A 528 30.08 -13.73 8.83
C ALA A 528 28.78 -13.30 8.11
N GLN A 529 28.91 -12.59 6.97
CA GLN A 529 27.73 -12.08 6.27
C GLN A 529 26.77 -13.20 5.86
N GLU A 530 27.29 -14.33 5.39
CA GLU A 530 26.47 -15.48 4.97
C GLU A 530 25.64 -16.08 6.12
N GLU A 531 26.19 -16.07 7.34
CA GLU A 531 25.46 -16.50 8.55
C GLU A 531 24.35 -15.51 8.88
N VAL A 532 24.64 -14.20 8.80
CA VAL A 532 23.67 -13.14 9.03
C VAL A 532 22.55 -13.18 7.99
N ASP A 533 22.88 -13.33 6.71
CA ASP A 533 21.90 -13.41 5.63
C ASP A 533 20.93 -14.59 5.84
N ALA A 534 21.47 -15.77 6.16
CA ALA A 534 20.66 -16.95 6.45
C ALA A 534 19.80 -16.79 7.71
N GLY A 535 20.30 -16.07 8.72
CA GLY A 535 19.61 -15.81 9.98
C GLY A 535 18.47 -14.81 9.82
N VAL A 536 18.71 -13.69 9.17
CA VAL A 536 17.70 -12.64 8.91
C VAL A 536 16.63 -13.17 7.96
N ASP A 537 16.99 -13.99 6.97
CA ASP A 537 16.00 -14.63 6.10
C ASP A 537 14.99 -15.47 6.89
N LYS A 538 15.42 -16.11 7.96
CA LYS A 538 14.55 -16.90 8.86
C LYS A 538 13.95 -16.07 10.00
N GLY A 539 14.33 -14.82 10.15
CA GLY A 539 13.81 -13.88 11.15
C GLY A 539 14.46 -13.97 12.54
N ALA A 540 15.23 -15.03 12.82
CA ALA A 540 16.00 -15.17 14.06
C ALA A 540 17.19 -16.11 13.89
N TYR A 541 18.27 -15.87 14.62
CA TYR A 541 19.43 -16.74 14.68
C TYR A 541 20.22 -16.52 15.98
N ILE A 542 21.10 -17.46 16.33
CA ILE A 542 21.99 -17.33 17.49
C ILE A 542 23.17 -16.48 17.07
N VAL A 543 23.18 -15.20 17.47
CA VAL A 543 24.23 -14.23 17.14
C VAL A 543 25.49 -14.41 18.01
N ALA A 544 25.32 -14.86 19.26
CA ALA A 544 26.43 -15.21 20.15
C ALA A 544 26.13 -16.52 20.88
N PRO A 545 26.71 -17.66 20.44
CA PRO A 545 26.43 -18.97 21.01
C PRO A 545 26.95 -19.10 22.44
N ALA A 546 26.32 -19.95 23.22
CA ALA A 546 26.82 -20.42 24.49
C ALA A 546 28.07 -21.32 24.29
N ASN A 547 28.85 -21.53 25.36
CA ASN A 547 30.00 -22.44 25.33
C ASN A 547 29.55 -23.92 25.42
N SER A 548 28.40 -24.16 26.05
CA SER A 548 27.79 -25.48 26.22
C SER A 548 26.64 -25.71 25.25
N SER A 549 26.28 -26.96 25.01
CA SER A 549 25.12 -27.32 24.20
C SER A 549 23.78 -27.00 24.89
N LYS A 550 23.79 -26.75 26.19
CA LYS A 550 22.63 -26.37 26.97
C LYS A 550 22.99 -25.15 27.82
N PRO A 551 22.67 -23.95 27.34
CA PRO A 551 22.93 -22.72 28.08
C PRO A 551 22.08 -22.63 29.35
N ASP A 552 22.58 -21.89 30.36
CA ASP A 552 21.83 -21.58 31.59
C ASP A 552 20.62 -20.70 31.29
N ALA A 553 20.74 -19.80 30.29
CA ALA A 553 19.63 -18.96 29.81
C ALA A 553 19.82 -18.56 28.34
N ILE A 554 18.76 -18.05 27.74
CA ILE A 554 18.77 -17.42 26.41
C ILE A 554 18.36 -15.96 26.56
N ILE A 555 19.18 -15.03 26.03
CA ILE A 555 18.83 -13.61 25.89
C ILE A 555 18.36 -13.40 24.47
N ILE A 556 17.15 -12.86 24.30
CA ILE A 556 16.53 -12.58 22.99
C ILE A 556 16.46 -11.08 22.81
N ALA A 557 17.00 -10.53 21.74
CA ALA A 557 16.97 -9.11 21.49
C ALA A 557 16.66 -8.80 20.03
N THR A 558 16.26 -7.56 19.76
CA THR A 558 16.04 -7.03 18.40
C THR A 558 16.76 -5.70 18.24
N GLY A 559 17.12 -5.34 17.01
CA GLY A 559 17.67 -4.03 16.72
C GLY A 559 18.88 -3.67 17.58
N SER A 560 18.92 -2.42 18.02
CA SER A 560 20.03 -1.88 18.82
C SER A 560 20.29 -2.62 20.13
N GLU A 561 19.34 -3.34 20.67
CA GLU A 561 19.48 -4.03 21.95
C GLU A 561 20.24 -5.37 21.84
N VAL A 562 20.54 -5.85 20.61
CA VAL A 562 21.36 -7.05 20.40
C VAL A 562 22.79 -6.83 20.89
N SER A 563 23.38 -5.66 20.65
CA SER A 563 24.71 -5.34 21.17
C SER A 563 24.73 -5.30 22.70
N LEU A 564 23.71 -4.72 23.32
CA LEU A 564 23.53 -4.71 24.78
C LEU A 564 23.40 -6.15 25.35
N ALA A 565 22.69 -7.03 24.65
CA ALA A 565 22.58 -8.44 25.04
C ALA A 565 23.93 -9.17 24.99
N ILE A 566 24.77 -8.88 24.01
CA ILE A 566 26.14 -9.42 23.89
C ILE A 566 27.03 -8.88 25.02
N GLU A 567 26.94 -7.61 25.36
CA GLU A 567 27.66 -7.02 26.51
C GLU A 567 27.22 -7.66 27.83
N ALA A 568 25.91 -7.85 28.03
CA ALA A 568 25.39 -8.52 29.22
C ALA A 568 25.84 -9.99 29.32
N LYS A 569 25.96 -10.71 28.19
CA LYS A 569 26.57 -12.04 28.15
C LYS A 569 28.01 -12.01 28.70
N ALA A 570 28.78 -10.98 28.34
CA ALA A 570 30.16 -10.85 28.85
C ALA A 570 30.19 -10.58 30.39
N GLU A 571 29.22 -9.84 30.93
CA GLU A 571 29.08 -9.66 32.38
C GLU A 571 28.70 -10.97 33.10
N LEU A 572 27.77 -11.73 32.54
CA LEU A 572 27.36 -13.05 33.05
C LEU A 572 28.51 -14.06 33.04
N ALA A 573 29.33 -14.06 31.99
CA ALA A 573 30.50 -14.93 31.89
C ALA A 573 31.53 -14.74 33.02
N LYS A 574 31.64 -13.51 33.56
CA LYS A 574 32.48 -13.24 34.76
C LYS A 574 31.98 -13.95 36.04
N LYS A 575 30.73 -14.40 36.02
CA LYS A 575 30.06 -15.11 37.11
C LYS A 575 29.88 -16.59 36.79
N ASP A 576 30.60 -17.12 35.80
CA ASP A 576 30.52 -18.51 35.30
C ASP A 576 29.11 -18.90 34.78
N ILE A 577 28.28 -17.93 34.34
CA ILE A 577 26.96 -18.17 33.78
C ILE A 577 27.07 -18.21 32.26
N ASP A 578 26.63 -19.33 31.64
CA ASP A 578 26.74 -19.57 30.21
C ASP A 578 25.42 -19.30 29.49
N VAL A 579 25.34 -18.24 28.70
CA VAL A 579 24.12 -17.85 27.97
C VAL A 579 24.37 -17.79 26.47
N SER A 580 23.31 -18.04 25.68
CA SER A 580 23.28 -17.72 24.27
C SER A 580 22.52 -16.41 24.04
N VAL A 581 22.91 -15.67 23.00
CA VAL A 581 22.17 -14.47 22.54
C VAL A 581 21.56 -14.77 21.19
N VAL A 582 20.27 -14.46 21.06
CA VAL A 582 19.48 -14.59 19.83
C VAL A 582 19.13 -13.20 19.32
N SER A 583 19.47 -12.91 18.06
CA SER A 583 18.88 -11.81 17.32
C SER A 583 17.56 -12.28 16.72
N LEU A 584 16.45 -11.66 17.13
CA LEU A 584 15.09 -11.94 16.62
C LEU A 584 14.66 -10.74 15.75
N SER A 585 15.24 -10.63 14.56
CA SER A 585 15.09 -9.47 13.68
C SER A 585 13.66 -9.33 13.09
N SER A 586 12.91 -10.44 12.94
CA SER A 586 11.53 -10.44 12.43
C SER A 586 10.72 -11.59 13.02
N TRP A 587 9.65 -11.24 13.75
CA TRP A 587 8.74 -12.22 14.34
C TRP A 587 7.99 -13.02 13.27
N GLU A 588 7.45 -12.31 12.28
CA GLU A 588 6.61 -12.89 11.24
C GLU A 588 7.38 -13.90 10.36
N ARG A 589 8.66 -13.64 10.13
CA ARG A 589 9.55 -14.55 9.39
C ARG A 589 9.92 -15.76 10.24
N PHE A 590 10.28 -15.53 11.50
CA PHE A 590 10.63 -16.63 12.42
C PHE A 590 9.44 -17.57 12.64
N GLU A 591 8.23 -17.04 12.82
CA GLU A 591 7.02 -17.84 12.99
C GLU A 591 6.67 -18.70 11.76
N LYS A 592 7.07 -18.29 10.56
CA LYS A 592 6.91 -19.09 9.33
C LYS A 592 7.92 -20.21 9.17
N THR A 593 8.96 -20.29 10.02
CA THR A 593 9.96 -21.36 9.94
C THR A 593 9.42 -22.70 10.48
N THR A 594 10.15 -23.79 10.24
CA THR A 594 9.78 -25.11 10.75
C THR A 594 9.94 -25.19 12.26
N ASP A 595 9.15 -26.06 12.91
CA ASP A 595 9.27 -26.32 14.35
C ASP A 595 10.68 -26.76 14.74
N ALA A 596 11.35 -27.53 13.87
CA ALA A 596 12.73 -27.94 14.08
C ALA A 596 13.71 -26.76 14.13
N TYR A 597 13.50 -25.75 13.28
CA TYR A 597 14.31 -24.55 13.32
C TYR A 597 14.02 -23.71 14.56
N LYS A 598 12.75 -23.51 14.90
CA LYS A 598 12.34 -22.81 16.14
C LYS A 598 12.96 -23.48 17.37
N GLU A 599 12.91 -24.80 17.43
CA GLU A 599 13.51 -25.58 18.52
C GLU A 599 15.04 -25.46 18.57
N SER A 600 15.72 -25.32 17.42
CA SER A 600 17.17 -25.11 17.39
C SER A 600 17.61 -23.73 17.88
N ILE A 601 16.73 -22.71 17.75
CA ILE A 601 16.99 -21.33 18.21
C ILE A 601 16.52 -21.12 19.66
N LEU A 602 15.32 -21.61 19.98
CA LEU A 602 14.67 -21.49 21.29
C LEU A 602 14.27 -22.87 21.84
N PRO A 603 15.24 -23.69 22.26
CA PRO A 603 14.97 -25.03 22.80
C PRO A 603 13.98 -24.99 23.96
N LYS A 604 12.96 -25.86 23.95
CA LYS A 604 11.92 -25.93 24.99
C LYS A 604 12.47 -26.26 26.36
N GLU A 605 13.59 -26.96 26.39
CA GLU A 605 14.27 -27.34 27.63
C GLU A 605 15.00 -26.19 28.32
N VAL A 606 15.22 -25.07 27.62
CA VAL A 606 15.79 -23.83 28.18
C VAL A 606 14.64 -22.87 28.46
N THR A 607 14.11 -22.93 29.69
CA THR A 607 12.98 -22.09 30.12
C THR A 607 13.39 -20.74 30.68
N ALA A 608 14.66 -20.59 31.07
CA ALA A 608 15.23 -19.30 31.47
C ALA A 608 15.49 -18.44 30.23
N ARG A 609 14.50 -17.61 29.88
CA ARG A 609 14.58 -16.72 28.70
C ARG A 609 14.35 -15.28 29.12
N PHE A 610 15.18 -14.39 28.62
CA PHE A 610 15.10 -12.96 28.88
C PHE A 610 15.04 -12.19 27.58
N ALA A 611 14.07 -11.28 27.43
CA ALA A 611 13.97 -10.44 26.23
C ALA A 611 14.44 -9.00 26.49
N ILE A 612 14.96 -8.36 25.45
CA ILE A 612 15.35 -6.93 25.47
C ILE A 612 14.86 -6.25 24.20
N GLU A 613 14.03 -5.23 24.35
CA GLU A 613 13.61 -4.37 23.25
C GLU A 613 13.22 -2.99 23.79
N ALA A 614 13.79 -1.92 23.25
CA ALA A 614 13.42 -0.55 23.60
C ALA A 614 12.07 -0.16 22.97
N GLY A 615 11.01 -0.82 23.43
CA GLY A 615 9.62 -0.70 23.00
C GLY A 615 8.69 -1.42 23.96
N ALA A 616 7.40 -1.43 23.67
CA ALA A 616 6.37 -2.02 24.52
C ALA A 616 6.55 -3.53 24.71
N THR A 617 6.30 -4.03 25.92
CA THR A 617 6.47 -5.44 26.27
C THR A 617 5.40 -6.35 25.66
N PHE A 618 4.40 -5.78 25.00
CA PHE A 618 3.25 -6.50 24.44
C PHE A 618 3.69 -7.56 23.40
N GLY A 619 3.22 -8.79 23.58
CA GLY A 619 3.48 -9.93 22.67
C GLY A 619 4.70 -10.80 23.03
N TRP A 620 5.68 -10.30 23.76
CA TRP A 620 6.94 -10.98 24.04
C TRP A 620 6.81 -12.29 24.85
N LYS A 621 5.72 -12.46 25.60
CA LYS A 621 5.47 -13.69 26.37
C LYS A 621 5.43 -14.95 25.51
N GLU A 622 5.16 -14.83 24.22
CA GLU A 622 5.19 -15.94 23.28
C GLU A 622 6.59 -16.56 23.16
N PHE A 623 7.63 -15.72 23.21
CA PHE A 623 9.03 -16.16 23.07
C PHE A 623 9.69 -16.51 24.41
N ILE A 624 9.36 -15.77 25.47
CA ILE A 624 10.00 -15.93 26.78
C ILE A 624 9.26 -16.88 27.73
N GLY A 625 7.99 -17.21 27.45
CA GLY A 625 7.18 -18.09 28.28
C GLY A 625 6.78 -17.49 29.64
N SER A 626 6.28 -18.36 30.56
CA SER A 626 5.80 -17.94 31.89
C SER A 626 6.92 -17.62 32.88
N GLU A 627 8.05 -18.29 32.76
CA GLU A 627 9.20 -18.17 33.68
C GLU A 627 10.15 -17.05 33.27
N GLY A 628 10.06 -16.61 32.01
CA GLY A 628 10.89 -15.54 31.46
C GLY A 628 10.51 -14.14 31.96
N ASP A 629 11.41 -13.19 31.70
CA ASP A 629 11.25 -11.77 31.99
C ASP A 629 11.74 -10.91 30.81
N MET A 630 11.41 -9.62 30.80
CA MET A 630 11.75 -8.70 29.71
C MET A 630 12.12 -7.32 30.23
N LEU A 631 13.17 -6.74 29.65
CA LEU A 631 13.43 -5.31 29.71
C LEU A 631 12.82 -4.63 28.50
N GLY A 632 11.73 -3.91 28.71
CA GLY A 632 10.98 -3.13 27.73
C GLY A 632 10.52 -1.82 28.33
N ILE A 633 9.71 -1.05 27.56
CA ILE A 633 9.23 0.27 27.97
C ILE A 633 7.71 0.29 27.78
N ASP A 634 6.96 0.38 28.89
CA ASP A 634 5.48 0.45 28.91
C ASP A 634 4.97 1.84 29.35
N HIS A 635 5.77 2.86 29.10
CA HIS A 635 5.43 4.27 29.33
C HIS A 635 6.07 5.13 28.23
N PHE A 636 5.59 6.35 28.04
CA PHE A 636 6.23 7.27 27.10
C PHE A 636 7.64 7.64 27.54
N GLY A 637 8.49 7.99 26.57
CA GLY A 637 9.86 8.41 26.78
C GLY A 637 9.99 9.80 27.40
N ALA A 638 11.18 10.38 27.34
CA ALA A 638 11.48 11.71 27.87
C ALA A 638 12.56 12.41 27.04
N SER A 639 12.57 13.74 27.05
CA SER A 639 13.63 14.54 26.41
C SER A 639 14.89 14.51 27.26
N ALA A 640 15.92 13.80 26.79
CA ALA A 640 17.25 13.78 27.38
C ALA A 640 18.27 13.21 26.36
N PRO A 641 19.58 13.36 26.60
CA PRO A 641 20.58 12.64 25.80
C PRO A 641 20.33 11.13 25.81
N THR A 642 20.48 10.48 24.67
CA THR A 642 20.24 9.04 24.49
C THR A 642 20.81 8.19 25.62
N LYS A 643 22.09 8.43 25.99
CA LYS A 643 22.76 7.66 27.06
C LYS A 643 22.04 7.78 28.41
N ASP A 644 21.54 8.97 28.74
CA ASP A 644 20.85 9.21 30.01
C ASP A 644 19.52 8.49 30.04
N LEU A 645 18.78 8.46 28.92
CA LEU A 645 17.53 7.71 28.78
C LEU A 645 17.74 6.20 28.94
N PHE A 646 18.73 5.63 28.24
CA PHE A 646 19.04 4.22 28.36
C PHE A 646 19.43 3.84 29.77
N ASN A 647 20.25 4.64 30.44
CA ASN A 647 20.60 4.43 31.84
C ASN A 647 19.39 4.55 32.78
N ALA A 648 18.56 5.59 32.60
CA ALA A 648 17.40 5.85 33.46
C ALA A 648 16.34 4.73 33.35
N TYR A 649 16.21 4.13 32.15
CA TYR A 649 15.26 3.04 31.90
C TYR A 649 15.87 1.65 32.07
N GLY A 650 17.13 1.58 32.51
CA GLY A 650 17.78 0.34 32.89
C GLY A 650 18.36 -0.49 31.73
N PHE A 651 18.51 0.10 30.54
CA PHE A 651 19.17 -0.53 29.41
C PHE A 651 20.69 -0.47 29.57
N THR A 652 21.20 -1.18 30.57
CA THR A 652 22.64 -1.33 30.85
C THR A 652 23.03 -2.78 30.96
N PRO A 653 24.28 -3.16 30.60
CA PRO A 653 24.73 -4.56 30.64
C PRO A 653 24.59 -5.19 32.04
N GLU A 654 24.87 -4.41 33.07
CA GLU A 654 24.81 -4.87 34.47
C GLU A 654 23.37 -5.18 34.88
N ASN A 655 22.41 -4.28 34.61
CA ASN A 655 21.00 -4.49 34.93
C ASN A 655 20.42 -5.69 34.16
N VAL A 656 20.79 -5.85 32.91
CA VAL A 656 20.38 -7.01 32.11
C VAL A 656 20.93 -8.29 32.71
N ALA A 657 22.22 -8.33 33.07
CA ALA A 657 22.84 -9.48 33.71
C ALA A 657 22.15 -9.85 35.04
N ASP A 658 21.90 -8.90 35.93
CA ASP A 658 21.22 -9.13 37.21
C ASP A 658 19.78 -9.66 37.03
N ARG A 659 19.06 -9.18 36.02
CA ARG A 659 17.71 -9.68 35.69
C ARG A 659 17.75 -11.08 35.10
N VAL A 660 18.73 -11.41 34.27
CA VAL A 660 18.94 -12.77 33.72
C VAL A 660 19.24 -13.74 34.86
N GLU A 661 20.09 -13.39 35.83
CA GLU A 661 20.33 -14.19 37.03
C GLU A 661 19.01 -14.46 37.79
N THR A 662 18.16 -13.45 37.92
CA THR A 662 16.85 -13.61 38.57
C THR A 662 15.97 -14.63 37.81
N VAL A 663 15.96 -14.57 36.46
CA VAL A 663 15.22 -15.53 35.63
C VAL A 663 15.78 -16.94 35.75
N ILE A 664 17.10 -17.12 35.77
CA ILE A 664 17.77 -18.40 35.99
C ILE A 664 17.36 -19.00 37.33
N ALA A 665 17.41 -18.20 38.41
CA ALA A 665 17.02 -18.66 39.75
C ALA A 665 15.53 -19.07 39.80
N LYS A 666 14.66 -18.30 39.15
CA LYS A 666 13.21 -18.57 39.05
C LYS A 666 12.93 -19.88 38.28
N ALA A 667 13.66 -20.13 37.19
CA ALA A 667 13.54 -21.33 36.39
C ALA A 667 14.12 -22.58 37.07
N GLY A 668 14.73 -22.44 38.27
CA GLY A 668 15.29 -23.55 39.04
C GLY A 668 16.56 -24.14 38.43
N VAL A 669 17.21 -23.41 37.54
CA VAL A 669 18.51 -23.81 36.99
C VAL A 669 19.56 -23.63 38.08
N ARG A 670 20.27 -24.71 38.44
CA ARG A 670 21.39 -24.61 39.38
C ARG A 670 22.62 -24.12 38.64
N VAL A 671 23.06 -22.94 38.98
CA VAL A 671 24.32 -22.33 38.54
C VAL A 671 25.45 -22.80 39.40
#